data_492a75d8cb64e5400543a06a3df33c00
#
_entry.id   492a75d8cb64e5400543a06a3df33c00
#
_cell.length_a   1.000
_cell.length_b   1.000
_cell.length_c   1.000
_cell.angle_alpha   90.00
_cell.angle_beta   90.00
_cell.angle_gamma   90.00
#
_symmetry.space_group_name_H-M   'P 1'
#
loop_
_entity.id
_entity.type
_entity.pdbx_description
1 polymer ?
#
loop_
_entity_poly.entity_id
_entity_poly.type
_entity_poly.pdbx_seq_one_letter_code
_entity_poly.pdbx_strand_id
1 'polypeptide(L)'
;MDLLDAASPVKATHKKRLVESDHEGDIPDVESTSGAKTSQEVKEESSPASKKPKIEPKLTSIFSPPKKPQATQSPAESSTTAKKLTEKSKKAESSVKNGKPVASIFAKPGKAEKNGKDKEEEAEVDDAKYSAKDDDYEEGEEELDDEVEDEQEEQAAVKLASIFTKNHKSVPVADKGWKEGEPVPYAALVSTFEKIEQTTKRLEILELLTQFLLVVAKRDTATDAKDSVLLKVVYLCINRLCPDYMGIELGIGETLLIKAIAESTGRATTKIKEDLRKEGDLGKVAMMSRNNQPTMFKPKPLTVPSVFKDLSDIAKATGNNSQTRKVGIIKKLLAACQGNEAKFIVRSLEGKLRIGLADKTLVVALAHAIVLKGIGGKNLPHDVLATKLEQGAEIVKSVYSELPNYDLVVPALLKNGVDNLREVCKLTPGVPLKPMLAKPTKAIGEVLDRFEGKLFTCEYKYDGERAQVHMLEDGTIAVFSRNSENMSAKYPDLVEQIPKCVKEGVKSFVIDAEAVAFDLETKKLLPFQDLSRRKRKDVRTEDITVRVHLFAFDLLYLNGESLLTKELKERREILTTNFKPVESEFDFAKSSDGSTSEEIQAFLEESVKDGCEGLMVKMLTTADSTYEPSRRSMNWLKLKKDYLAGIGDSLDLVVVGAYHGKGKRTAVYGAFLLACYDPDSENFQTICKIGTGFSEEVLSEFYGILQPLETEAGARGDIEVGGAKPDVWFEPKVVWEVLTADLSLSPVYTAAHGLVDQRGISLRFPRFLKIRDDKSADEATTAEQVAEFYQRQVTAGGKKGGGGDDDFW
;
A
#
# COMPACT_ATOMS: atom_id res chain seq x y z
N MET A 1 -1.56 -21.56 57.46
CA MET A 1 -0.47 -21.38 58.43
C MET A 1 0.33 -20.28 57.75
N ASP A 2 -0.02 -19.03 58.03
CA ASP A 2 0.44 -18.21 59.16
C ASP A 2 1.83 -17.69 58.90
N LEU A 3 2.15 -16.45 58.94
CA LEU A 3 1.73 -15.22 59.54
C LEU A 3 2.72 -14.15 59.01
N LEU A 4 2.24 -12.97 58.65
CA LEU A 4 2.42 -11.70 59.36
C LEU A 4 3.86 -11.17 59.46
N ASP A 5 4.25 -9.94 59.39
CA ASP A 5 3.60 -8.63 59.43
C ASP A 5 4.61 -7.53 59.01
N ALA A 6 4.12 -6.51 58.38
CA ALA A 6 4.13 -5.09 58.69
C ALA A 6 5.44 -4.32 58.94
N ALA A 7 5.68 -3.25 58.25
CA ALA A 7 5.66 -1.88 58.78
C ALA A 7 6.15 -0.79 57.79
N SER A 8 5.33 0.16 57.43
CA SER A 8 5.68 1.52 57.02
C SER A 8 5.77 2.42 58.30
N PRO A 9 5.98 3.76 58.25
CA PRO A 9 6.64 4.68 57.30
C PRO A 9 7.56 5.71 58.01
N VAL A 10 8.30 6.54 57.28
CA VAL A 10 8.67 7.89 57.79
C VAL A 10 8.84 8.88 56.65
N LYS A 11 8.13 9.98 56.72
CA LYS A 11 8.24 11.23 55.98
C LYS A 11 9.43 12.07 56.47
N ALA A 12 10.07 12.81 55.57
CA ALA A 12 10.64 14.11 55.94
C ALA A 12 10.73 15.05 54.74
N THR A 13 10.18 16.20 54.93
CA THR A 13 10.17 17.44 54.15
C THR A 13 11.46 18.22 54.29
N HIS A 14 11.90 19.03 53.31
CA HIS A 14 12.19 20.45 53.35
C HIS A 14 12.89 20.95 52.08
N LYS A 15 12.25 21.90 51.39
CA LYS A 15 12.48 23.37 51.29
C LYS A 15 13.60 23.85 50.39
N LYS A 16 13.15 24.54 49.35
CA LYS A 16 13.60 25.77 48.62
C LYS A 16 14.97 26.38 48.98
N ARG A 17 15.67 26.77 47.91
CA ARG A 17 16.19 28.15 47.79
C ARG A 17 16.56 28.53 46.35
N LEU A 18 16.01 29.65 45.90
CA LEU A 18 16.45 30.48 44.77
C LEU A 18 17.83 31.11 45.06
N VAL A 19 18.63 31.31 44.02
CA VAL A 19 19.48 32.51 43.85
C VAL A 19 19.61 32.78 42.35
N GLU A 20 19.20 33.97 41.95
CA GLU A 20 19.50 34.68 40.73
C GLU A 20 20.96 35.19 40.76
N SER A 21 21.60 35.33 39.62
CA SER A 21 22.44 36.55 39.35
C SER A 21 22.87 36.59 37.88
N ASP A 22 22.60 37.75 37.31
CA ASP A 22 22.99 38.30 36.02
C ASP A 22 24.50 38.31 35.80
N HIS A 23 24.95 38.30 34.53
CA HIS A 23 25.85 39.35 34.00
C HIS A 23 25.94 39.32 32.46
N GLU A 24 25.75 40.53 31.91
CA GLU A 24 25.97 40.99 30.55
C GLU A 24 27.46 41.01 30.17
N GLY A 25 27.70 41.11 28.86
CA GLY A 25 29.01 41.53 28.32
C GLY A 25 29.21 41.20 26.84
N ASP A 26 28.79 42.08 25.99
CA ASP A 26 29.41 42.90 24.97
C ASP A 26 30.06 42.25 23.75
N ILE A 27 29.58 42.77 22.62
CA ILE A 27 30.05 42.76 21.24
C ILE A 27 31.39 43.58 21.08
N PRO A 28 32.22 43.34 20.09
CA PRO A 28 32.32 44.41 19.08
C PRO A 28 32.39 43.99 17.61
N ASP A 29 31.77 44.85 16.80
CA ASP A 29 31.89 45.03 15.37
C ASP A 29 33.28 45.34 14.90
N VAL A 30 33.64 44.99 13.65
CA VAL A 30 34.50 45.78 12.77
C VAL A 30 34.05 45.67 11.33
N GLU A 31 33.74 46.83 10.77
CA GLU A 31 33.49 47.22 9.36
C GLU A 31 34.69 46.91 8.42
N SER A 32 34.35 46.73 7.19
CA SER A 32 34.27 47.54 5.95
C SER A 32 35.47 47.39 5.01
N THR A 33 35.30 47.34 3.73
CA THR A 33 35.37 48.34 2.64
C THR A 33 35.37 47.64 1.28
N SER A 34 34.43 47.88 0.36
CA SER A 34 34.41 48.84 -0.76
C SER A 34 35.18 48.52 -2.05
N GLY A 35 34.51 48.68 -3.19
CA GLY A 35 35.06 48.97 -4.53
C GLY A 35 34.30 48.22 -5.63
N ALA A 36 33.36 48.71 -6.28
CA ALA A 36 33.01 49.83 -7.16
C ALA A 36 33.44 49.65 -8.65
N LYS A 37 32.40 49.73 -9.52
CA LYS A 37 32.30 50.20 -10.93
C LYS A 37 32.82 49.25 -12.02
N THR A 38 32.14 49.10 -13.17
CA THR A 38 31.41 50.06 -14.05
C THR A 38 30.54 49.34 -15.08
N SER A 39 29.40 49.87 -15.31
CA SER A 39 28.51 49.94 -16.41
C SER A 39 29.06 49.83 -17.85
N GLN A 40 28.24 49.19 -18.74
CA GLN A 40 27.82 49.84 -20.00
C GLN A 40 26.55 49.18 -20.60
N GLU A 41 25.54 50.00 -20.79
CA GLU A 41 24.37 49.81 -21.63
C GLU A 41 24.74 49.80 -23.13
N VAL A 42 24.04 48.96 -23.91
CA VAL A 42 23.61 49.35 -25.29
C VAL A 42 22.22 48.80 -25.55
N LYS A 43 21.39 49.72 -26.05
CA LYS A 43 19.99 49.59 -26.38
C LYS A 43 19.70 48.97 -27.76
N GLU A 44 18.47 48.44 -27.86
CA GLU A 44 17.49 48.39 -28.96
C GLU A 44 17.80 47.57 -30.21
N GLU A 45 16.91 46.62 -30.52
CA GLU A 45 15.84 46.86 -31.48
C GLU A 45 14.78 45.71 -31.50
N SER A 46 13.56 46.07 -31.87
CA SER A 46 12.28 45.45 -31.73
C SER A 46 11.91 44.45 -32.82
N SER A 47 11.13 43.41 -32.40
CA SER A 47 9.97 42.81 -33.08
C SER A 47 10.15 41.81 -34.24
N PRO A 48 9.20 40.88 -34.50
CA PRO A 48 7.98 40.51 -33.75
C PRO A 48 7.74 39.00 -33.60
N ALA A 49 6.74 38.73 -32.77
CA ALA A 49 6.19 37.45 -32.38
C ALA A 49 5.84 36.49 -33.52
N SER A 50 6.23 35.18 -33.31
CA SER A 50 5.52 34.07 -33.92
C SER A 50 4.99 33.15 -32.81
N LYS A 51 3.66 33.06 -32.76
CA LYS A 51 2.89 32.17 -31.89
C LYS A 51 3.19 30.72 -32.25
N LYS A 52 3.76 29.92 -31.31
CA LYS A 52 3.70 28.47 -31.36
C LYS A 52 2.52 28.01 -30.53
N PRO A 53 1.72 27.05 -31.00
CA PRO A 53 0.56 26.58 -30.25
C PRO A 53 0.97 25.66 -29.13
N LYS A 54 0.37 25.85 -27.94
CA LYS A 54 0.37 24.90 -26.84
C LYS A 54 -0.36 23.63 -27.31
N ILE A 55 0.36 22.51 -27.33
CA ILE A 55 -0.22 21.19 -27.47
C ILE A 55 -0.49 20.71 -26.05
N GLU A 56 -1.75 20.76 -25.63
CA GLU A 56 -2.22 19.97 -24.50
C GLU A 56 -2.36 18.51 -24.96
N PRO A 57 -1.86 17.51 -24.23
CA PRO A 57 -2.12 16.13 -24.57
C PRO A 57 -3.57 15.79 -24.23
N LYS A 58 -4.42 15.74 -25.24
CA LYS A 58 -5.72 15.07 -25.12
C LYS A 58 -5.47 13.58 -25.03
N LEU A 59 -5.71 12.99 -23.85
CA LEU A 59 -5.94 11.56 -23.73
C LEU A 59 -7.20 11.21 -24.56
N THR A 60 -6.98 10.70 -25.75
CA THR A 60 -8.04 10.11 -26.56
C THR A 60 -8.36 8.72 -26.00
N SER A 61 -9.62 8.54 -25.62
CA SER A 61 -10.18 7.25 -25.21
C SER A 61 -10.01 6.20 -26.31
N ILE A 62 -9.33 5.08 -25.96
CA ILE A 62 -8.93 4.00 -26.86
C ILE A 62 -10.11 3.09 -27.29
N PHE A 63 -11.36 3.39 -26.91
CA PHE A 63 -12.50 2.59 -27.35
C PHE A 63 -13.66 3.46 -27.85
N SER A 64 -13.78 3.55 -29.18
CA SER A 64 -15.02 3.93 -29.87
C SER A 64 -15.52 2.73 -30.69
N PRO A 65 -16.76 2.25 -30.48
CA PRO A 65 -17.34 1.20 -31.30
C PRO A 65 -17.78 1.73 -32.68
N PRO A 66 -17.86 0.88 -33.73
CA PRO A 66 -18.18 1.30 -35.08
C PRO A 66 -19.66 1.70 -35.23
N LYS A 67 -19.87 2.76 -35.99
CA LYS A 67 -21.18 3.29 -36.37
C LYS A 67 -21.95 2.30 -37.25
N LYS A 68 -23.22 2.01 -36.93
CA LYS A 68 -24.21 1.45 -37.84
C LYS A 68 -25.11 2.56 -38.44
N PRO A 69 -25.63 2.36 -39.65
CA PRO A 69 -26.26 3.41 -40.43
C PRO A 69 -27.72 3.69 -40.01
N GLN A 70 -28.11 4.93 -40.24
CA GLN A 70 -29.44 5.50 -40.04
C GLN A 70 -30.48 4.90 -40.99
N ALA A 71 -31.68 4.68 -40.48
CA ALA A 71 -32.91 4.64 -41.26
C ALA A 71 -34.04 5.41 -40.51
N THR A 72 -34.79 6.08 -41.27
CA THR A 72 -35.68 7.20 -41.12
C THR A 72 -37.05 6.91 -40.53
N GLN A 73 -37.60 7.97 -39.87
CA GLN A 73 -39.02 8.48 -39.86
C GLN A 73 -40.05 7.91 -38.87
N SER A 74 -40.56 8.89 -38.12
CA SER A 74 -41.74 9.01 -37.30
C SER A 74 -43.07 8.92 -38.15
N PRO A 75 -44.33 9.12 -37.60
CA PRO A 75 -44.75 9.82 -36.36
C PRO A 75 -46.07 9.30 -35.71
N ALA A 76 -46.44 9.94 -34.55
CA ALA A 76 -47.79 10.31 -34.03
C ALA A 76 -48.71 9.16 -33.51
N GLU A 77 -49.48 9.24 -32.49
CA GLU A 77 -50.34 10.23 -31.79
C GLU A 77 -50.93 9.63 -30.51
N SER A 78 -51.12 10.46 -29.51
CA SER A 78 -52.30 10.72 -28.65
C SER A 78 -52.93 9.55 -27.88
N SER A 79 -53.43 9.63 -26.66
CA SER A 79 -54.12 10.65 -25.89
C SER A 79 -54.51 10.11 -24.50
N THR A 80 -54.47 10.99 -23.50
CA THR A 80 -55.43 11.22 -22.41
C THR A 80 -56.04 10.00 -21.65
N THR A 81 -56.10 9.99 -20.37
CA THR A 81 -57.01 10.68 -19.45
C THR A 81 -56.76 10.36 -17.96
N ALA A 82 -57.05 11.38 -17.16
CA ALA A 82 -57.04 11.40 -15.70
C ALA A 82 -58.23 10.72 -15.01
N LYS A 83 -58.09 10.46 -13.67
CA LYS A 83 -59.07 10.72 -12.57
C LYS A 83 -58.59 9.93 -11.32
N LYS A 84 -58.23 10.58 -10.25
CA LYS A 84 -58.95 11.22 -9.11
C LYS A 84 -59.73 10.24 -8.26
N LEU A 85 -59.45 10.16 -6.97
CA LEU A 85 -60.28 10.42 -5.76
C LEU A 85 -59.84 9.55 -4.59
N THR A 86 -59.40 10.16 -3.52
CA THR A 86 -59.94 10.50 -2.19
C THR A 86 -60.03 9.35 -1.18
N GLU A 87 -59.39 9.59 -0.09
CA GLU A 87 -59.80 9.87 1.30
C GLU A 87 -60.20 8.72 2.20
N LYS A 88 -59.72 8.74 3.37
CA LYS A 88 -60.17 8.81 4.80
C LYS A 88 -59.57 7.76 5.68
N SER A 89 -58.85 8.10 6.69
CA SER A 89 -59.03 8.66 8.03
C SER A 89 -59.35 7.68 9.18
N LYS A 90 -58.75 8.00 10.29
CA LYS A 90 -59.08 7.79 11.72
C LYS A 90 -58.34 6.69 12.48
N LYS A 91 -57.56 7.12 13.51
CA LYS A 91 -57.77 7.35 14.96
C LYS A 91 -57.80 6.07 15.74
N ALA A 92 -57.13 5.91 16.87
CA ALA A 92 -57.05 6.58 18.15
C ALA A 92 -55.97 5.93 19.04
N GLU A 93 -55.23 6.67 19.82
CA GLU A 93 -55.28 6.89 21.27
C GLU A 93 -55.08 5.65 22.09
N SER A 94 -54.32 5.62 23.21
CA SER A 94 -54.10 6.48 24.34
C SER A 94 -52.99 5.91 25.24
N SER A 95 -52.14 6.66 25.81
CA SER A 95 -52.05 7.23 27.19
C SER A 95 -51.35 6.28 28.16
N VAL A 96 -50.50 6.66 29.18
CA VAL A 96 -50.43 7.84 30.05
C VAL A 96 -49.25 7.67 31.02
N LYS A 97 -48.55 8.80 31.29
CA LYS A 97 -47.98 9.28 32.57
C LYS A 97 -46.78 8.57 33.24
N ASN A 98 -45.84 9.16 33.87
CA ASN A 98 -45.50 10.42 34.57
C ASN A 98 -44.11 10.20 35.17
N GLY A 99 -43.24 11.09 35.39
CA GLY A 99 -43.16 12.24 36.23
C GLY A 99 -41.80 12.86 36.27
N LYS A 100 -41.79 14.15 36.37
CA LYS A 100 -40.71 15.09 36.70
C LYS A 100 -40.76 15.31 38.27
N PRO A 101 -39.98 16.24 38.86
CA PRO A 101 -38.94 17.21 38.44
C PRO A 101 -37.75 17.30 39.44
N VAL A 102 -36.81 18.23 39.40
CA VAL A 102 -36.67 19.62 39.90
C VAL A 102 -35.19 20.01 39.81
N ALA A 103 -34.73 20.96 39.07
CA ALA A 103 -34.40 22.37 39.36
C ALA A 103 -33.37 22.58 40.48
N SER A 104 -32.39 23.42 40.42
CA SER A 104 -32.11 24.76 39.94
C SER A 104 -30.71 25.15 40.49
N ILE A 105 -29.95 26.14 40.21
CA ILE A 105 -30.10 27.61 40.12
C ILE A 105 -28.71 28.25 39.99
N PHE A 106 -28.57 29.31 39.12
CA PHE A 106 -27.70 30.52 39.19
C PHE A 106 -26.15 30.43 39.17
N ALA A 107 -25.33 31.31 38.63
CA ALA A 107 -25.51 32.69 38.11
C ALA A 107 -24.30 33.09 37.23
N LYS A 108 -24.47 34.01 36.28
CA LYS A 108 -23.45 34.92 35.69
C LYS A 108 -23.21 36.10 36.65
N PRO A 109 -22.18 36.98 36.49
CA PRO A 109 -21.78 37.69 35.28
C PRO A 109 -20.30 38.15 35.20
N GLY A 110 -19.92 38.79 34.10
CA GLY A 110 -18.94 39.89 34.11
C GLY A 110 -18.03 39.98 32.87
N LYS A 111 -18.28 40.99 32.03
CA LYS A 111 -17.46 41.45 30.91
C LYS A 111 -16.13 42.06 31.32
N ALA A 112 -15.09 41.98 30.52
CA ALA A 112 -14.22 43.09 30.17
C ALA A 112 -13.43 42.78 28.88
N GLU A 113 -13.57 43.71 27.94
CA GLU A 113 -12.78 43.82 26.71
C GLU A 113 -11.33 44.20 27.00
N LYS A 114 -10.35 43.71 26.22
CA LYS A 114 -9.32 44.57 25.62
C LYS A 114 -8.57 43.88 24.49
N ASN A 115 -8.40 44.65 23.43
CA ASN A 115 -7.63 44.42 22.20
C ASN A 115 -6.16 44.06 22.44
N GLY A 116 -5.63 43.14 21.60
CA GLY A 116 -4.22 42.96 21.34
C GLY A 116 -4.10 42.21 20.00
N LYS A 117 -3.69 42.92 18.96
CA LYS A 117 -3.27 42.37 17.68
C LYS A 117 -1.86 41.80 17.87
N ASP A 118 -1.70 40.53 17.70
CA ASP A 118 -0.44 39.95 17.31
C ASP A 118 -0.66 39.08 16.08
N LYS A 119 0.03 39.45 15.01
CA LYS A 119 0.19 38.68 13.79
C LYS A 119 1.29 37.66 14.07
N GLU A 120 0.92 36.40 14.22
CA GLU A 120 1.83 35.28 14.00
C GLU A 120 1.73 34.90 12.51
N GLU A 121 2.78 35.21 11.77
CA GLU A 121 3.10 34.60 10.48
C GLU A 121 3.56 33.17 10.77
N GLU A 122 2.63 32.21 10.67
CA GLU A 122 2.99 30.80 10.57
C GLU A 122 3.65 30.58 9.19
N ALA A 123 4.96 30.36 9.20
CA ALA A 123 5.68 29.82 8.06
C ALA A 123 5.08 28.45 7.72
N GLU A 124 4.42 28.36 6.56
CA GLU A 124 3.99 27.08 5.97
C GLU A 124 5.26 26.28 5.61
N VAL A 125 5.64 25.35 6.50
CA VAL A 125 6.56 24.27 6.15
C VAL A 125 5.77 23.27 5.36
N ASP A 126 6.21 23.06 4.12
CA ASP A 126 5.64 22.14 3.14
C ASP A 126 5.74 20.68 3.65
N ASP A 127 4.72 20.21 4.38
CA ASP A 127 4.57 18.83 4.90
C ASP A 127 4.30 17.80 3.77
N ALA A 128 4.46 18.20 2.52
CA ALA A 128 4.23 17.34 1.35
C ALA A 128 5.46 16.48 0.95
N LYS A 129 6.52 16.44 1.76
CA LYS A 129 7.80 15.80 1.36
C LYS A 129 8.16 14.46 2.02
N TYR A 130 7.38 13.97 2.97
CA TYR A 130 7.66 12.68 3.62
C TYR A 130 6.39 11.86 3.89
N SER A 131 5.67 11.50 2.83
CA SER A 131 5.01 10.22 2.80
C SER A 131 5.80 9.34 1.81
N ALA A 132 6.94 8.83 2.25
CA ALA A 132 7.37 7.55 1.74
C ALA A 132 6.23 6.61 2.08
N LYS A 133 5.55 6.08 1.08
CA LYS A 133 4.69 4.91 1.28
C LYS A 133 5.61 3.86 1.89
N ASP A 134 5.27 3.38 3.07
CA ASP A 134 5.86 2.19 3.67
C ASP A 134 5.38 0.95 2.88
N ASP A 135 5.54 0.95 1.55
CA ASP A 135 5.12 -0.14 0.67
C ASP A 135 6.11 -1.33 0.73
N ASP A 136 7.29 -1.14 1.35
CA ASP A 136 8.26 -2.22 1.59
C ASP A 136 7.97 -3.08 2.83
N TYR A 137 6.97 -2.74 3.64
CA TYR A 137 6.66 -3.46 4.89
C TYR A 137 5.59 -4.55 4.77
N GLU A 138 4.98 -4.74 3.60
CA GLU A 138 3.97 -5.81 3.41
C GLU A 138 4.57 -7.18 3.05
N GLU A 139 5.88 -7.31 2.75
CA GLU A 139 6.49 -8.61 2.43
C GLU A 139 6.59 -9.59 3.62
N GLY A 140 6.42 -9.14 4.85
CA GLY A 140 6.55 -10.00 6.05
C GLY A 140 5.28 -10.74 6.47
N GLU A 141 4.09 -10.27 6.11
CA GLU A 141 2.81 -10.93 6.48
C GLU A 141 2.26 -11.87 5.39
N GLU A 142 2.80 -11.84 4.16
CA GLU A 142 2.37 -12.73 3.06
C GLU A 142 3.21 -14.02 2.94
N GLU A 143 4.14 -14.29 3.84
CA GLU A 143 5.02 -15.48 3.73
C GLU A 143 4.40 -16.81 4.15
N LEU A 144 3.13 -16.82 4.57
CA LEU A 144 2.43 -18.05 4.92
C LEU A 144 1.34 -18.35 3.88
N ASP A 145 1.63 -19.35 3.03
CA ASP A 145 0.70 -20.35 2.53
C ASP A 145 -0.31 -19.96 1.42
N ASP A 146 0.16 -19.84 0.17
CA ASP A 146 -0.75 -20.00 -0.99
C ASP A 146 -1.42 -21.40 -0.98
N GLU A 147 -0.77 -22.47 -0.49
CA GLU A 147 -1.36 -23.81 -0.34
C GLU A 147 -2.48 -23.82 0.72
N VAL A 148 -2.28 -23.17 1.88
CA VAL A 148 -3.32 -23.03 2.91
C VAL A 148 -4.46 -22.10 2.44
N GLU A 149 -4.19 -21.12 1.61
CA GLU A 149 -5.23 -20.28 1.00
C GLU A 149 -6.12 -21.08 0.03
N ASP A 150 -5.55 -21.92 -0.81
CA ASP A 150 -6.28 -22.76 -1.76
C ASP A 150 -7.13 -23.81 -1.03
N GLU A 151 -6.64 -24.49 0.02
CA GLU A 151 -7.44 -25.38 0.87
C GLU A 151 -8.59 -24.67 1.58
N GLN A 152 -8.39 -23.44 2.05
CA GLN A 152 -9.44 -22.63 2.67
C GLN A 152 -10.52 -22.22 1.67
N GLU A 153 -10.15 -21.94 0.41
CA GLU A 153 -11.10 -21.61 -0.66
C GLU A 153 -11.96 -22.81 -1.05
N GLU A 154 -11.41 -24.02 -1.11
CA GLU A 154 -12.16 -25.26 -1.30
C GLU A 154 -13.17 -25.50 -0.15
N GLN A 155 -12.72 -25.37 1.10
CA GLN A 155 -13.60 -25.45 2.27
C GLN A 155 -14.70 -24.38 2.24
N ALA A 156 -14.42 -23.19 1.72
CA ALA A 156 -15.41 -22.14 1.55
C ALA A 156 -16.47 -22.49 0.51
N ALA A 157 -16.08 -23.08 -0.62
CA ALA A 157 -17.01 -23.53 -1.67
C ALA A 157 -17.96 -24.60 -1.11
N VAL A 158 -17.42 -25.59 -0.38
CA VAL A 158 -18.21 -26.65 0.30
C VAL A 158 -19.16 -26.05 1.34
N LYS A 159 -18.69 -25.10 2.17
CA LYS A 159 -19.54 -24.43 3.17
C LYS A 159 -20.66 -23.62 2.53
N LEU A 160 -20.35 -22.83 1.50
CA LEU A 160 -21.35 -22.06 0.75
C LEU A 160 -22.37 -22.97 0.07
N ALA A 161 -21.94 -24.08 -0.56
CA ALA A 161 -22.82 -25.06 -1.14
C ALA A 161 -23.79 -25.61 -0.09
N SER A 162 -23.31 -25.89 1.14
CA SER A 162 -24.16 -26.36 2.26
C SER A 162 -25.23 -25.34 2.66
N ILE A 163 -24.89 -24.05 2.68
CA ILE A 163 -25.82 -22.97 3.02
C ILE A 163 -26.89 -22.80 1.96
N PHE A 164 -26.49 -22.80 0.68
CA PHE A 164 -27.40 -22.57 -0.44
C PHE A 164 -28.27 -23.79 -0.77
N THR A 165 -27.84 -25.02 -0.47
CA THR A 165 -28.66 -26.23 -0.63
C THR A 165 -29.66 -26.41 0.51
N LYS A 166 -29.33 -26.03 1.75
CA LYS A 166 -30.23 -26.14 2.91
C LYS A 166 -31.29 -25.05 2.97
N ASN A 167 -31.00 -23.85 2.46
CA ASN A 167 -31.83 -22.65 2.63
C ASN A 167 -32.44 -22.17 1.29
N HIS A 168 -33.28 -22.96 0.66
CA HIS A 168 -33.95 -22.56 -0.60
C HIS A 168 -34.82 -21.29 -0.54
N LYS A 169 -35.12 -20.75 0.64
CA LYS A 169 -36.13 -19.68 0.79
C LYS A 169 -35.59 -18.32 1.23
N SER A 170 -34.43 -18.23 1.75
CA SER A 170 -33.85 -16.90 2.09
C SER A 170 -32.38 -16.97 2.30
N VAL A 171 -31.61 -16.33 1.41
CA VAL A 171 -30.34 -15.76 1.79
C VAL A 171 -30.71 -14.59 2.73
N PRO A 172 -30.41 -14.65 4.02
CA PRO A 172 -30.63 -13.50 4.91
C PRO A 172 -29.53 -12.47 4.71
N VAL A 173 -29.36 -12.04 3.48
CA VAL A 173 -28.75 -10.75 3.26
C VAL A 173 -29.73 -9.77 3.87
N ALA A 174 -29.27 -8.89 4.70
CA ALA A 174 -30.06 -7.79 5.19
C ALA A 174 -30.69 -7.11 3.97
N ASP A 175 -31.90 -7.58 3.61
CA ASP A 175 -32.69 -7.00 2.54
C ASP A 175 -33.12 -5.62 3.02
N LYS A 176 -32.20 -4.64 2.83
CA LYS A 176 -32.40 -3.26 3.24
C LYS A 176 -33.32 -2.52 2.29
N GLY A 177 -34.18 -3.27 1.58
CA GLY A 177 -35.37 -2.72 0.96
C GLY A 177 -35.17 -1.91 -0.31
N TRP A 178 -34.02 -2.05 -1.04
CA TRP A 178 -33.93 -1.48 -2.38
C TRP A 178 -34.37 -2.52 -3.43
N LYS A 179 -34.99 -2.04 -4.50
CA LYS A 179 -35.56 -2.89 -5.58
C LYS A 179 -34.58 -3.03 -6.74
N GLU A 180 -34.88 -3.97 -7.64
CA GLU A 180 -34.19 -4.09 -8.91
C GLU A 180 -34.21 -2.75 -9.68
N GLY A 181 -33.06 -2.37 -10.23
CA GLY A 181 -32.87 -1.08 -10.90
C GLY A 181 -32.76 0.16 -9.99
N GLU A 182 -33.04 0.04 -8.70
CA GLU A 182 -32.79 1.13 -7.75
C GLU A 182 -31.31 1.20 -7.35
N PRO A 183 -30.74 2.42 -7.11
CA PRO A 183 -29.37 2.56 -6.64
C PRO A 183 -29.18 1.86 -5.29
N VAL A 184 -28.13 1.07 -5.15
CA VAL A 184 -27.76 0.42 -3.88
C VAL A 184 -27.56 1.46 -2.81
N PRO A 185 -28.27 1.42 -1.65
CA PRO A 185 -28.04 2.32 -0.53
C PRO A 185 -26.63 2.12 0.04
N TYR A 186 -25.90 3.20 0.33
CA TYR A 186 -24.57 3.09 0.93
C TYR A 186 -24.62 2.42 2.31
N ALA A 187 -25.69 2.63 3.05
CA ALA A 187 -25.95 1.94 4.32
C ALA A 187 -25.95 0.40 4.22
N ALA A 188 -26.34 -0.18 3.06
CA ALA A 188 -26.30 -1.63 2.85
C ALA A 188 -24.85 -2.13 2.74
N LEU A 189 -23.99 -1.42 2.00
CA LEU A 189 -22.57 -1.69 1.92
C LEU A 189 -21.89 -1.55 3.30
N VAL A 190 -22.15 -0.44 4.00
CA VAL A 190 -21.62 -0.16 5.34
C VAL A 190 -22.00 -1.27 6.33
N SER A 191 -23.25 -1.75 6.30
CA SER A 191 -23.66 -2.86 7.17
C SER A 191 -22.91 -4.18 6.86
N THR A 192 -22.48 -4.37 5.63
CA THR A 192 -21.64 -5.51 5.26
C THR A 192 -20.22 -5.31 5.79
N PHE A 193 -19.65 -4.13 5.63
CA PHE A 193 -18.34 -3.78 6.20
C PHE A 193 -18.29 -3.95 7.71
N GLU A 194 -19.35 -3.55 8.44
CA GLU A 194 -19.43 -3.73 9.89
C GLU A 194 -19.39 -5.20 10.32
N LYS A 195 -20.08 -6.05 9.59
CA LYS A 195 -20.06 -7.50 9.86
C LYS A 195 -18.70 -8.12 9.57
N ILE A 196 -18.08 -7.72 8.46
CA ILE A 196 -16.72 -8.16 8.10
C ILE A 196 -15.70 -7.69 9.14
N GLU A 197 -15.79 -6.44 9.62
CA GLU A 197 -14.90 -5.90 10.65
C GLU A 197 -14.96 -6.67 11.98
N GLN A 198 -16.12 -7.25 12.31
CA GLN A 198 -16.36 -7.98 13.56
C GLN A 198 -15.79 -9.40 13.59
N THR A 199 -15.32 -9.92 12.45
CA THR A 199 -14.78 -11.27 12.37
C THR A 199 -13.36 -11.26 11.77
N THR A 200 -12.54 -12.23 12.19
CA THR A 200 -11.22 -12.52 11.60
C THR A 200 -11.26 -13.80 10.74
N LYS A 201 -12.40 -14.50 10.73
CA LYS A 201 -12.56 -15.79 10.05
C LYS A 201 -12.75 -15.57 8.55
N ARG A 202 -11.75 -15.92 7.74
CA ARG A 202 -11.79 -15.77 6.26
C ARG A 202 -13.04 -16.36 5.62
N LEU A 203 -13.46 -17.57 6.02
CA LEU A 203 -14.67 -18.23 5.50
C LEU A 203 -15.95 -17.45 5.78
N GLU A 204 -16.03 -16.78 6.92
CA GLU A 204 -17.20 -15.95 7.28
C GLU A 204 -17.21 -14.64 6.49
N ILE A 205 -16.03 -14.02 6.33
CA ILE A 205 -15.86 -12.82 5.49
C ILE A 205 -16.30 -13.11 4.06
N LEU A 206 -15.81 -14.22 3.49
CA LEU A 206 -16.15 -14.64 2.13
C LEU A 206 -17.65 -14.89 1.96
N GLU A 207 -18.28 -15.56 2.92
CA GLU A 207 -19.73 -15.80 2.94
C GLU A 207 -20.54 -14.50 2.94
N LEU A 208 -20.22 -13.57 3.88
CA LEU A 208 -20.88 -12.28 4.01
C LEU A 208 -20.78 -11.45 2.73
N LEU A 209 -19.61 -11.44 2.14
CA LEU A 209 -19.34 -10.68 0.92
C LEU A 209 -20.05 -11.31 -0.29
N THR A 210 -19.97 -12.64 -0.46
CA THR A 210 -20.66 -13.38 -1.53
C THR A 210 -22.15 -13.12 -1.50
N GLN A 211 -22.78 -13.19 -0.33
CA GLN A 211 -24.21 -12.94 -0.16
C GLN A 211 -24.60 -11.52 -0.57
N PHE A 212 -23.78 -10.52 -0.19
CA PHE A 212 -24.04 -9.13 -0.55
C PHE A 212 -23.87 -8.89 -2.06
N LEU A 213 -22.75 -9.36 -2.64
CA LEU A 213 -22.48 -9.22 -4.08
C LEU A 213 -23.54 -9.93 -4.94
N LEU A 214 -24.05 -11.09 -4.50
CA LEU A 214 -25.12 -11.81 -5.19
C LEU A 214 -26.40 -10.96 -5.28
N VAL A 215 -26.80 -10.29 -4.19
CA VAL A 215 -27.99 -9.41 -4.22
C VAL A 215 -27.77 -8.22 -5.12
N VAL A 216 -26.59 -7.59 -5.04
CA VAL A 216 -26.24 -6.48 -5.93
C VAL A 216 -26.25 -6.93 -7.39
N ALA A 217 -25.59 -8.06 -7.72
CA ALA A 217 -25.53 -8.59 -9.07
C ALA A 217 -26.90 -9.01 -9.65
N LYS A 218 -27.82 -9.50 -8.81
CA LYS A 218 -29.19 -9.82 -9.22
C LYS A 218 -30.04 -8.58 -9.54
N ARG A 219 -29.76 -7.45 -8.87
CA ARG A 219 -30.51 -6.19 -8.98
C ARG A 219 -29.86 -5.19 -9.91
N ASP A 220 -28.63 -5.47 -10.38
CA ASP A 220 -27.92 -4.62 -11.35
C ASP A 220 -28.50 -4.86 -12.76
N THR A 221 -29.19 -3.84 -13.29
CA THR A 221 -29.80 -3.86 -14.63
C THR A 221 -29.04 -3.01 -15.64
N ALA A 222 -27.82 -2.54 -15.29
CA ALA A 222 -27.03 -1.68 -16.15
C ALA A 222 -26.65 -2.43 -17.45
N THR A 223 -26.88 -1.77 -18.58
CA THR A 223 -26.46 -2.25 -19.91
C THR A 223 -25.08 -1.76 -20.30
N ASP A 224 -24.67 -0.61 -19.74
CA ASP A 224 -23.33 -0.05 -19.92
C ASP A 224 -22.46 -0.34 -18.67
N ALA A 225 -21.22 -0.74 -18.92
CA ALA A 225 -20.22 -1.00 -17.88
C ALA A 225 -20.07 0.16 -16.89
N LYS A 226 -20.05 1.39 -17.38
CA LYS A 226 -19.90 2.61 -16.56
C LYS A 226 -21.05 2.86 -15.60
N ASP A 227 -22.22 2.34 -15.91
CA ASP A 227 -23.42 2.50 -15.10
C ASP A 227 -23.61 1.36 -14.10
N SER A 228 -22.88 0.24 -14.25
CA SER A 228 -22.96 -0.91 -13.35
C SER A 228 -22.74 -0.48 -11.89
N VAL A 229 -23.68 -0.85 -11.05
CA VAL A 229 -23.60 -0.62 -9.60
C VAL A 229 -22.70 -1.66 -8.95
N LEU A 230 -22.70 -2.90 -9.48
CA LEU A 230 -21.80 -3.97 -9.02
C LEU A 230 -20.33 -3.55 -9.15
N LEU A 231 -19.96 -2.96 -10.30
CA LEU A 231 -18.60 -2.44 -10.51
C LEU A 231 -18.19 -1.42 -9.43
N LYS A 232 -19.07 -0.48 -9.12
CA LYS A 232 -18.82 0.55 -8.09
C LYS A 232 -18.73 -0.06 -6.69
N VAL A 233 -19.54 -1.08 -6.40
CA VAL A 233 -19.47 -1.84 -5.13
C VAL A 233 -18.13 -2.57 -5.03
N VAL A 234 -17.70 -3.26 -6.08
CA VAL A 234 -16.41 -3.98 -6.12
C VAL A 234 -15.26 -3.02 -5.82
N TYR A 235 -15.19 -1.88 -6.50
CA TYR A 235 -14.14 -0.88 -6.22
C TYR A 235 -14.18 -0.32 -4.79
N LEU A 236 -15.37 -0.04 -4.24
CA LEU A 236 -15.48 0.45 -2.86
C LEU A 236 -15.10 -0.61 -1.81
N CYS A 237 -15.25 -1.90 -2.11
CA CYS A 237 -14.82 -2.98 -1.21
C CYS A 237 -13.30 -3.02 -1.02
N ILE A 238 -12.54 -2.70 -2.06
CA ILE A 238 -11.07 -2.65 -2.03
C ILE A 238 -10.52 -1.21 -1.89
N ASN A 239 -11.38 -0.25 -1.64
CA ASN A 239 -11.03 1.16 -1.51
C ASN A 239 -10.31 1.76 -2.72
N ARG A 240 -10.68 1.36 -3.92
CA ARG A 240 -10.17 1.87 -5.21
C ARG A 240 -11.27 2.56 -6.00
N LEU A 241 -10.89 3.36 -6.99
CA LEU A 241 -11.81 4.09 -7.88
C LEU A 241 -11.63 3.70 -9.36
N CYS A 242 -10.53 3.05 -9.67
CA CYS A 242 -10.13 2.59 -10.99
C CYS A 242 -9.01 1.54 -10.84
N PRO A 243 -8.54 0.89 -11.91
CA PRO A 243 -7.34 0.06 -11.88
C PRO A 243 -6.10 0.83 -11.42
N ASP A 244 -5.16 0.17 -10.74
CA ASP A 244 -3.97 0.76 -10.10
C ASP A 244 -3.10 1.54 -11.09
N TYR A 245 -2.91 1.02 -12.31
CA TYR A 245 -2.10 1.66 -13.35
C TYR A 245 -2.66 2.99 -13.88
N MET A 246 -3.88 3.36 -13.52
CA MET A 246 -4.45 4.69 -13.84
C MET A 246 -4.03 5.78 -12.85
N GLY A 247 -3.41 5.43 -11.72
CA GLY A 247 -2.82 6.36 -10.76
C GLY A 247 -3.79 7.32 -10.07
N ILE A 248 -5.09 6.95 -9.95
CA ILE A 248 -6.11 7.76 -9.28
C ILE A 248 -6.34 7.21 -7.87
N GLU A 249 -5.76 7.84 -6.88
CA GLU A 249 -5.79 7.40 -5.49
C GLU A 249 -6.61 8.30 -4.57
N LEU A 250 -7.12 7.72 -3.47
CA LEU A 250 -7.86 8.39 -2.41
C LEU A 250 -6.95 8.68 -1.21
N GLY A 251 -5.80 9.16 -1.30
CA GLY A 251 -4.95 9.51 -0.16
C GLY A 251 -5.22 10.96 0.29
N ILE A 252 -6.07 11.20 1.27
CA ILE A 252 -6.27 12.52 1.87
C ILE A 252 -5.53 12.57 3.21
N GLY A 253 -4.58 13.49 3.33
CA GLY A 253 -3.81 13.67 4.56
C GLY A 253 -4.69 13.97 5.78
N GLU A 254 -4.31 13.45 6.94
CA GLU A 254 -5.02 13.53 8.22
C GLU A 254 -5.42 14.95 8.57
N THR A 255 -4.53 15.92 8.40
CA THR A 255 -4.78 17.35 8.72
C THR A 255 -5.98 17.90 7.95
N LEU A 256 -6.12 17.55 6.64
CA LEU A 256 -7.24 17.99 5.82
C LEU A 256 -8.56 17.32 6.24
N LEU A 257 -8.49 16.05 6.65
CA LEU A 257 -9.65 15.31 7.16
C LEU A 257 -10.12 15.88 8.51
N ILE A 258 -9.21 16.12 9.44
CA ILE A 258 -9.51 16.77 10.73
C ILE A 258 -10.18 18.13 10.50
N LYS A 259 -9.66 18.95 9.57
CA LYS A 259 -10.28 20.22 9.19
C LYS A 259 -11.70 20.02 8.66
N ALA A 260 -11.90 19.07 7.75
CA ALA A 260 -13.21 18.79 7.18
C ALA A 260 -14.23 18.31 8.25
N ILE A 261 -13.79 17.45 9.18
CA ILE A 261 -14.61 16.99 10.31
C ILE A 261 -14.95 18.17 11.24
N ALA A 262 -13.96 18.99 11.60
CA ALA A 262 -14.16 20.17 12.43
C ALA A 262 -15.19 21.13 11.83
N GLU A 263 -15.03 21.46 10.56
CA GLU A 263 -15.95 22.35 9.85
C GLU A 263 -17.35 21.75 9.62
N SER A 264 -17.48 20.42 9.49
CA SER A 264 -18.78 19.77 9.32
C SER A 264 -19.53 19.60 10.64
N THR A 265 -18.83 19.46 11.78
CA THR A 265 -19.41 19.17 13.09
C THR A 265 -19.39 20.35 14.05
N GLY A 266 -18.68 21.44 13.71
CA GLY A 266 -18.50 22.61 14.59
C GLY A 266 -17.58 22.34 15.80
N ARG A 267 -16.84 21.21 15.83
CA ARG A 267 -15.91 20.86 16.90
C ARG A 267 -14.54 21.51 16.68
N ALA A 268 -13.84 21.85 17.76
CA ALA A 268 -12.46 22.32 17.67
C ALA A 268 -11.51 21.21 17.18
N THR A 269 -10.56 21.55 16.32
CA THR A 269 -9.56 20.62 15.78
C THR A 269 -8.71 19.97 16.87
N THR A 270 -8.37 20.72 17.94
CA THR A 270 -7.65 20.20 19.11
C THR A 270 -8.40 19.05 19.77
N LYS A 271 -9.73 19.19 19.95
CA LYS A 271 -10.56 18.14 20.54
C LYS A 271 -10.67 16.90 19.67
N ILE A 272 -10.71 17.08 18.34
CA ILE A 272 -10.70 15.94 17.38
C ILE A 272 -9.34 15.21 17.45
N LYS A 273 -8.21 15.93 17.56
CA LYS A 273 -6.89 15.32 17.73
C LYS A 273 -6.76 14.56 19.06
N GLU A 274 -7.33 15.09 20.16
CA GLU A 274 -7.37 14.39 21.45
C GLU A 274 -8.17 13.07 21.36
N ASP A 275 -9.36 13.13 20.72
CA ASP A 275 -10.17 11.94 20.54
C ASP A 275 -9.48 10.94 19.60
N LEU A 276 -8.76 11.41 18.56
CA LEU A 276 -8.01 10.55 17.66
C LEU A 276 -6.87 9.80 18.38
N ARG A 277 -6.16 10.47 19.31
CA ARG A 277 -5.14 9.80 20.13
C ARG A 277 -5.74 8.69 21.02
N LYS A 278 -6.97 8.87 21.51
CA LYS A 278 -7.65 7.88 22.34
C LYS A 278 -8.23 6.72 21.53
N GLU A 279 -8.84 7.02 20.37
CA GLU A 279 -9.57 6.04 19.56
C GLU A 279 -8.69 5.34 18.51
N GLY A 280 -7.54 5.93 18.14
CA GLY A 280 -6.64 5.44 17.09
C GLY A 280 -7.29 5.35 15.69
N ASP A 281 -8.48 5.94 15.49
CA ASP A 281 -9.29 5.79 14.27
C ASP A 281 -10.11 7.06 14.01
N LEU A 282 -9.66 7.85 13.03
CA LEU A 282 -10.33 9.09 12.67
C LEU A 282 -11.77 8.86 12.15
N GLY A 283 -12.02 7.69 11.55
CA GLY A 283 -13.36 7.29 11.13
C GLY A 283 -14.33 7.13 12.31
N LYS A 284 -13.89 6.49 13.41
CA LYS A 284 -14.67 6.43 14.67
C LYS A 284 -14.90 7.83 15.26
N VAL A 285 -13.87 8.66 15.28
CA VAL A 285 -13.96 10.04 15.77
C VAL A 285 -14.97 10.86 14.96
N ALA A 286 -14.96 10.74 13.64
CA ALA A 286 -15.92 11.42 12.76
C ALA A 286 -17.36 10.96 13.02
N MET A 287 -17.57 9.66 13.19
CA MET A 287 -18.88 9.08 13.52
C MET A 287 -19.41 9.60 14.87
N MET A 288 -18.59 9.56 15.93
CA MET A 288 -18.96 10.05 17.27
C MET A 288 -19.20 11.56 17.29
N SER A 289 -18.39 12.32 16.55
CA SER A 289 -18.52 13.79 16.46
C SER A 289 -19.87 14.22 15.88
N ARG A 290 -20.42 13.42 14.97
CA ARG A 290 -21.66 13.72 14.26
C ARG A 290 -22.92 13.45 15.08
N ASN A 291 -22.92 12.43 15.94
CA ASN A 291 -24.10 12.05 16.73
C ASN A 291 -24.62 13.18 17.63
N ASN A 292 -23.88 14.27 17.79
CA ASN A 292 -24.20 15.41 18.66
C ASN A 292 -24.83 16.60 17.92
N GLN A 293 -25.07 16.52 16.58
CA GLN A 293 -25.65 17.65 15.83
C GLN A 293 -27.11 17.39 15.41
N PRO A 294 -28.09 18.14 15.93
CA PRO A 294 -29.45 18.14 15.40
C PRO A 294 -29.46 18.82 14.02
N THR A 295 -29.90 18.11 12.99
CA THR A 295 -30.11 18.67 11.65
C THR A 295 -31.53 19.11 11.44
N MET A 296 -31.72 20.32 10.93
CA MET A 296 -33.04 20.94 10.68
C MET A 296 -33.80 20.21 9.55
N PHE A 297 -33.09 19.62 8.57
CA PHE A 297 -33.61 18.82 7.49
C PHE A 297 -32.87 17.48 7.40
N LYS A 298 -33.58 16.38 7.23
CA LYS A 298 -32.92 15.09 6.95
C LYS A 298 -32.35 15.11 5.53
N PRO A 299 -31.05 14.93 5.36
CA PRO A 299 -30.45 14.84 4.03
C PRO A 299 -30.94 13.59 3.30
N LYS A 300 -30.85 13.60 1.97
CA LYS A 300 -31.13 12.39 1.17
C LYS A 300 -30.17 11.28 1.55
N PRO A 301 -30.61 10.03 1.74
CA PRO A 301 -29.75 8.91 2.01
C PRO A 301 -28.66 8.76 0.94
N LEU A 302 -27.45 8.39 1.39
CA LEU A 302 -26.33 8.12 0.48
C LEU A 302 -26.57 6.83 -0.30
N THR A 303 -26.18 6.85 -1.58
CA THR A 303 -26.18 5.68 -2.43
C THR A 303 -24.76 5.37 -2.89
N VAL A 304 -24.47 4.09 -3.19
CA VAL A 304 -23.14 3.67 -3.70
C VAL A 304 -22.71 4.51 -4.92
N PRO A 305 -23.56 4.73 -5.96
CA PRO A 305 -23.16 5.58 -7.08
C PRO A 305 -22.83 7.03 -6.69
N SER A 306 -23.58 7.61 -5.72
CA SER A 306 -23.32 8.98 -5.27
C SER A 306 -22.03 9.12 -4.50
N VAL A 307 -21.75 8.15 -3.60
CA VAL A 307 -20.49 8.12 -2.83
C VAL A 307 -19.30 7.90 -3.77
N PHE A 308 -19.38 6.91 -4.66
CA PHE A 308 -18.33 6.63 -5.64
C PHE A 308 -18.01 7.86 -6.52
N LYS A 309 -19.05 8.58 -6.95
CA LYS A 309 -18.87 9.83 -7.71
C LYS A 309 -18.17 10.90 -6.88
N ASP A 310 -18.64 11.16 -5.66
CA ASP A 310 -18.07 12.20 -4.79
C ASP A 310 -16.60 11.86 -4.42
N LEU A 311 -16.26 10.58 -4.16
CA LEU A 311 -14.87 10.14 -3.93
C LEU A 311 -14.01 10.32 -5.21
N SER A 312 -14.55 9.98 -6.39
CA SER A 312 -13.87 10.21 -7.67
C SER A 312 -13.63 11.71 -7.95
N ASP A 313 -14.60 12.58 -7.62
CA ASP A 313 -14.46 14.02 -7.75
C ASP A 313 -13.40 14.60 -6.79
N ILE A 314 -13.25 14.00 -5.58
CA ILE A 314 -12.18 14.31 -4.62
C ILE A 314 -10.81 13.88 -5.16
N ALA A 315 -10.67 12.65 -5.63
CA ALA A 315 -9.40 12.11 -6.14
C ALA A 315 -8.89 12.91 -7.35
N LYS A 316 -9.77 13.29 -8.26
CA LYS A 316 -9.46 14.05 -9.48
C LYS A 316 -9.30 15.57 -9.26
N ALA A 317 -9.57 16.09 -8.06
CA ALA A 317 -9.45 17.52 -7.81
C ALA A 317 -7.97 17.93 -7.70
N THR A 318 -7.49 18.68 -8.69
CA THR A 318 -6.11 19.20 -8.81
C THR A 318 -6.11 20.74 -9.02
N GLY A 319 -4.93 21.34 -8.91
CA GLY A 319 -4.72 22.79 -9.15
C GLY A 319 -5.11 23.70 -7.97
N ASN A 320 -5.04 25.00 -8.20
CA ASN A 320 -5.35 26.02 -7.19
C ASN A 320 -6.77 25.82 -6.64
N ASN A 321 -6.96 25.93 -5.32
CA ASN A 321 -8.20 25.68 -4.59
C ASN A 321 -8.65 24.21 -4.54
N SER A 322 -7.82 23.25 -4.93
CA SER A 322 -8.17 21.81 -4.84
C SER A 322 -8.52 21.40 -3.40
N GLN A 323 -7.76 21.85 -2.40
CA GLN A 323 -8.02 21.57 -0.98
C GLN A 323 -9.40 22.08 -0.54
N THR A 324 -9.76 23.32 -0.86
CA THR A 324 -11.07 23.89 -0.52
C THR A 324 -12.21 23.12 -1.19
N ARG A 325 -12.02 22.70 -2.44
CA ARG A 325 -12.98 21.87 -3.18
C ARG A 325 -13.11 20.49 -2.52
N LYS A 326 -11.99 19.83 -2.18
CA LYS A 326 -11.98 18.53 -1.48
C LYS A 326 -12.72 18.63 -0.15
N VAL A 327 -12.39 19.61 0.70
CA VAL A 327 -13.07 19.86 1.98
C VAL A 327 -14.56 20.07 1.78
N GLY A 328 -14.98 20.85 0.78
CA GLY A 328 -16.40 21.10 0.47
C GLY A 328 -17.16 19.82 0.15
N ILE A 329 -16.59 18.90 -0.65
CA ILE A 329 -17.21 17.61 -0.98
C ILE A 329 -17.23 16.69 0.25
N ILE A 330 -16.16 16.63 1.03
CA ILE A 330 -16.10 15.83 2.26
C ILE A 330 -17.18 16.31 3.27
N LYS A 331 -17.32 17.61 3.47
CA LYS A 331 -18.38 18.20 4.33
C LYS A 331 -19.79 17.80 3.86
N LYS A 332 -20.04 17.86 2.54
CA LYS A 332 -21.31 17.41 1.94
C LYS A 332 -21.59 15.94 2.24
N LEU A 333 -20.59 15.06 2.05
CA LEU A 333 -20.68 13.63 2.36
C LEU A 333 -20.96 13.42 3.86
N LEU A 334 -20.15 13.99 4.74
CA LEU A 334 -20.32 13.87 6.19
C LEU A 334 -21.68 14.39 6.67
N ALA A 335 -22.18 15.47 6.11
CA ALA A 335 -23.51 16.00 6.44
C ALA A 335 -24.65 15.04 6.03
N ALA A 336 -24.47 14.27 4.94
CA ALA A 336 -25.47 13.33 4.43
C ALA A 336 -25.41 11.95 5.11
N CYS A 337 -24.30 11.58 5.77
CA CYS A 337 -24.12 10.28 6.43
C CYS A 337 -25.20 9.97 7.47
N GLN A 338 -25.52 8.69 7.64
CA GLN A 338 -26.41 8.18 8.69
C GLN A 338 -25.74 7.00 9.41
N GLY A 339 -25.97 6.85 10.73
CA GLY A 339 -25.32 5.79 11.49
C GLY A 339 -23.80 5.76 11.31
N ASN A 340 -23.26 4.62 10.98
CA ASN A 340 -21.83 4.36 10.86
C ASN A 340 -21.22 4.74 9.48
N GLU A 341 -21.98 5.33 8.56
CA GLU A 341 -21.51 5.70 7.23
C GLU A 341 -20.30 6.63 7.26
N ALA A 342 -20.28 7.58 8.23
CA ALA A 342 -19.16 8.54 8.37
C ALA A 342 -17.83 7.84 8.68
N LYS A 343 -17.85 6.75 9.45
CA LYS A 343 -16.68 5.95 9.80
C LYS A 343 -15.99 5.42 8.53
N PHE A 344 -16.75 4.78 7.65
CA PHE A 344 -16.19 4.16 6.45
C PHE A 344 -15.85 5.17 5.36
N ILE A 345 -16.57 6.29 5.24
CA ILE A 345 -16.20 7.39 4.35
C ILE A 345 -14.84 7.99 4.73
N VAL A 346 -14.63 8.26 6.02
CA VAL A 346 -13.35 8.82 6.49
C VAL A 346 -12.22 7.81 6.30
N ARG A 347 -12.42 6.54 6.63
CA ARG A 347 -11.43 5.48 6.39
C ARG A 347 -11.11 5.31 4.91
N SER A 348 -12.12 5.40 4.01
CA SER A 348 -11.87 5.39 2.55
C SER A 348 -11.01 6.57 2.12
N LEU A 349 -11.25 7.75 2.67
CA LEU A 349 -10.47 8.95 2.38
C LEU A 349 -9.04 8.89 2.96
N GLU A 350 -8.82 8.19 4.06
CA GLU A 350 -7.48 7.88 4.61
C GLU A 350 -6.71 6.85 3.78
N GLY A 351 -7.36 6.18 2.83
CA GLY A 351 -6.74 5.17 1.96
C GLY A 351 -6.93 3.72 2.42
N LYS A 352 -7.37 3.44 3.66
CA LYS A 352 -7.53 2.06 4.19
C LYS A 352 -8.84 1.88 4.95
N LEU A 353 -9.69 0.93 4.52
CA LEU A 353 -10.97 0.60 5.18
C LEU A 353 -10.79 -0.06 6.56
N ARG A 354 -9.68 -0.75 6.80
CA ARG A 354 -9.33 -1.46 8.05
C ARG A 354 -10.40 -2.47 8.49
N ILE A 355 -10.92 -3.25 7.55
CA ILE A 355 -11.94 -4.30 7.79
C ILE A 355 -11.37 -5.73 7.68
N GLY A 356 -10.10 -5.90 7.29
CA GLY A 356 -9.48 -7.21 7.08
C GLY A 356 -9.97 -7.93 5.83
N LEU A 357 -10.39 -7.18 4.80
CA LEU A 357 -10.81 -7.73 3.50
C LEU A 357 -9.65 -7.63 2.51
N ALA A 358 -9.13 -8.77 2.07
CA ALA A 358 -8.11 -8.88 1.03
C ALA A 358 -8.72 -8.87 -0.38
N ASP A 359 -7.96 -8.38 -1.38
CA ASP A 359 -8.36 -8.37 -2.80
C ASP A 359 -8.68 -9.77 -3.32
N LYS A 360 -7.86 -10.79 -2.95
CA LYS A 360 -8.10 -12.19 -3.32
C LYS A 360 -9.48 -12.67 -2.86
N THR A 361 -9.87 -12.37 -1.61
CA THR A 361 -11.18 -12.72 -1.05
C THR A 361 -12.34 -12.07 -1.83
N LEU A 362 -12.17 -10.82 -2.28
CA LEU A 362 -13.16 -10.14 -3.12
C LEU A 362 -13.34 -10.83 -4.48
N VAL A 363 -12.25 -11.23 -5.14
CA VAL A 363 -12.29 -11.92 -6.43
C VAL A 363 -13.06 -13.24 -6.32
N VAL A 364 -12.78 -14.04 -5.29
CA VAL A 364 -13.47 -15.30 -5.02
C VAL A 364 -14.95 -15.08 -4.68
N ALA A 365 -15.27 -14.08 -3.85
CA ALA A 365 -16.65 -13.73 -3.52
C ALA A 365 -17.44 -13.26 -4.74
N LEU A 366 -16.82 -12.51 -5.64
CA LEU A 366 -17.41 -12.07 -6.90
C LEU A 366 -17.70 -13.27 -7.82
N ALA A 367 -16.75 -14.20 -7.95
CA ALA A 367 -16.91 -15.41 -8.73
C ALA A 367 -18.11 -16.25 -8.21
N HIS A 368 -18.13 -16.52 -6.91
CA HIS A 368 -19.22 -17.25 -6.27
C HIS A 368 -20.57 -16.56 -6.47
N ALA A 369 -20.64 -15.24 -6.34
CA ALA A 369 -21.87 -14.47 -6.54
C ALA A 369 -22.39 -14.61 -7.98
N ILE A 370 -21.51 -14.58 -8.98
CA ILE A 370 -21.89 -14.72 -10.40
C ILE A 370 -22.32 -16.16 -10.72
N VAL A 371 -21.60 -17.18 -10.22
CA VAL A 371 -22.01 -18.59 -10.36
C VAL A 371 -23.40 -18.79 -9.77
N LEU A 372 -23.64 -18.33 -8.55
CA LEU A 372 -24.97 -18.43 -7.89
C LEU A 372 -26.06 -17.65 -8.62
N LYS A 373 -25.72 -16.48 -9.21
CA LYS A 373 -26.67 -15.75 -10.09
C LYS A 373 -27.04 -16.57 -11.32
N GLY A 374 -26.05 -17.21 -11.98
CA GLY A 374 -26.25 -18.01 -13.19
C GLY A 374 -27.09 -19.27 -12.94
N ILE A 375 -26.96 -19.89 -11.77
CA ILE A 375 -27.79 -21.04 -11.36
C ILE A 375 -29.26 -20.65 -11.22
N GLY A 376 -29.58 -19.39 -10.90
CA GLY A 376 -30.93 -18.84 -10.94
C GLY A 376 -31.95 -19.54 -9.99
N GLY A 377 -31.46 -20.13 -8.87
CA GLY A 377 -32.33 -20.84 -7.91
C GLY A 377 -32.64 -22.29 -8.28
N LYS A 378 -31.99 -22.86 -9.31
CA LYS A 378 -32.08 -24.28 -9.60
C LYS A 378 -31.52 -25.10 -8.45
N ASN A 379 -32.22 -26.16 -8.08
CA ASN A 379 -31.76 -27.11 -7.05
C ASN A 379 -30.63 -27.97 -7.63
N LEU A 380 -29.38 -27.71 -7.27
CA LEU A 380 -28.26 -28.58 -7.59
C LEU A 380 -27.88 -29.43 -6.38
N PRO A 381 -27.43 -30.68 -6.58
CA PRO A 381 -26.79 -31.45 -5.52
C PRO A 381 -25.65 -30.65 -4.90
N HIS A 382 -25.40 -30.88 -3.61
CA HIS A 382 -24.37 -30.16 -2.84
C HIS A 382 -23.00 -30.22 -3.52
N ASP A 383 -22.55 -31.42 -3.90
CA ASP A 383 -21.21 -31.62 -4.47
C ASP A 383 -21.07 -30.95 -5.85
N VAL A 384 -22.11 -31.01 -6.69
CA VAL A 384 -22.11 -30.32 -7.99
C VAL A 384 -22.04 -28.79 -7.81
N LEU A 385 -22.71 -28.26 -6.78
CA LEU A 385 -22.66 -26.84 -6.49
C LEU A 385 -21.27 -26.43 -5.95
N ALA A 386 -20.68 -27.21 -5.04
CA ALA A 386 -19.34 -26.97 -4.52
C ALA A 386 -18.29 -26.92 -5.65
N THR A 387 -18.28 -27.95 -6.51
CA THR A 387 -17.37 -28.00 -7.67
C THR A 387 -17.56 -26.82 -8.63
N LYS A 388 -18.80 -26.37 -8.88
CA LYS A 388 -19.05 -25.19 -9.72
C LYS A 388 -18.55 -23.88 -9.08
N LEU A 389 -18.64 -23.74 -7.78
CA LEU A 389 -18.14 -22.58 -7.05
C LEU A 389 -16.60 -22.53 -7.10
N GLU A 390 -15.96 -23.65 -6.87
CA GLU A 390 -14.50 -23.81 -6.94
C GLU A 390 -13.96 -23.51 -8.33
N GLN A 391 -14.48 -24.20 -9.37
CA GLN A 391 -14.10 -23.93 -10.77
C GLN A 391 -14.35 -22.48 -11.17
N GLY A 392 -15.47 -21.91 -10.71
CA GLY A 392 -15.78 -20.50 -10.96
C GLY A 392 -14.78 -19.55 -10.32
N ALA A 393 -14.35 -19.84 -9.10
CA ALA A 393 -13.34 -19.06 -8.41
C ALA A 393 -11.99 -19.12 -9.13
N GLU A 394 -11.55 -20.31 -9.51
CA GLU A 394 -10.32 -20.53 -10.26
C GLU A 394 -10.29 -19.75 -11.59
N ILE A 395 -11.38 -19.85 -12.38
CA ILE A 395 -11.49 -19.11 -13.65
C ILE A 395 -11.37 -17.60 -13.43
N VAL A 396 -12.09 -17.03 -12.46
CA VAL A 396 -12.10 -15.59 -12.24
C VAL A 396 -10.77 -15.12 -11.64
N LYS A 397 -10.14 -15.90 -10.74
CA LYS A 397 -8.79 -15.64 -10.21
C LYS A 397 -7.76 -15.59 -11.35
N SER A 398 -7.72 -16.61 -12.19
CA SER A 398 -6.80 -16.68 -13.34
C SER A 398 -6.97 -15.47 -14.27
N VAL A 399 -8.21 -15.22 -14.73
CA VAL A 399 -8.48 -14.10 -15.64
C VAL A 399 -8.16 -12.74 -15.01
N TYR A 400 -8.51 -12.53 -13.74
CA TYR A 400 -8.20 -11.27 -13.05
C TYR A 400 -6.69 -11.08 -12.80
N SER A 401 -5.93 -12.17 -12.65
CA SER A 401 -4.48 -12.09 -12.52
C SER A 401 -3.80 -11.73 -13.83
N GLU A 402 -4.34 -12.19 -14.97
CA GLU A 402 -3.86 -11.85 -16.32
C GLU A 402 -4.32 -10.47 -16.80
N LEU A 403 -5.52 -10.03 -16.39
CA LEU A 403 -6.16 -8.77 -16.75
C LEU A 403 -6.78 -8.09 -15.52
N PRO A 404 -5.97 -7.49 -14.61
CA PRO A 404 -6.46 -6.91 -13.34
C PRO A 404 -7.18 -5.58 -13.57
N ASN A 405 -8.30 -5.65 -14.27
CA ASN A 405 -9.14 -4.51 -14.62
C ASN A 405 -10.63 -4.84 -14.42
N TYR A 406 -11.20 -4.39 -13.31
CA TYR A 406 -12.61 -4.61 -13.03
C TYR A 406 -13.55 -3.91 -14.02
N ASP A 407 -13.12 -2.80 -14.69
CA ASP A 407 -13.93 -2.14 -15.73
C ASP A 407 -14.17 -3.06 -16.93
N LEU A 408 -13.31 -4.06 -17.14
CA LEU A 408 -13.46 -5.09 -18.18
C LEU A 408 -14.07 -6.37 -17.65
N VAL A 409 -13.58 -6.87 -16.51
CA VAL A 409 -13.95 -8.18 -15.95
C VAL A 409 -15.38 -8.19 -15.41
N VAL A 410 -15.84 -7.17 -14.66
CA VAL A 410 -17.18 -7.15 -14.06
C VAL A 410 -18.29 -7.12 -15.11
N PRO A 411 -18.23 -6.26 -16.15
CA PRO A 411 -19.22 -6.30 -17.24
C PRO A 411 -19.21 -7.60 -18.03
N ALA A 412 -18.02 -8.18 -18.28
CA ALA A 412 -17.89 -9.47 -18.94
C ALA A 412 -18.56 -10.59 -18.12
N LEU A 413 -18.34 -10.61 -16.80
CA LEU A 413 -19.01 -11.55 -15.88
C LEU A 413 -20.53 -11.40 -15.86
N LEU A 414 -21.03 -10.16 -15.82
CA LEU A 414 -22.46 -9.89 -15.82
C LEU A 414 -23.15 -10.34 -17.11
N LYS A 415 -22.48 -10.19 -18.26
CA LYS A 415 -23.00 -10.48 -19.59
C LYS A 415 -22.83 -11.93 -20.00
N ASN A 416 -21.66 -12.51 -19.77
CA ASN A 416 -21.25 -13.79 -20.34
C ASN A 416 -21.20 -14.93 -19.29
N GLY A 417 -21.32 -14.58 -18.00
CA GLY A 417 -21.08 -15.54 -16.91
C GLY A 417 -19.60 -15.87 -16.72
N VAL A 418 -19.32 -16.87 -15.87
CA VAL A 418 -17.95 -17.28 -15.55
C VAL A 418 -17.37 -18.18 -16.66
N ASP A 419 -18.16 -19.09 -17.22
CA ASP A 419 -17.70 -20.12 -18.16
C ASP A 419 -17.04 -19.55 -19.42
N ASN A 420 -17.52 -18.40 -19.93
CA ASN A 420 -17.01 -17.76 -21.15
C ASN A 420 -16.03 -16.60 -20.86
N LEU A 421 -15.61 -16.41 -19.62
CA LEU A 421 -14.81 -15.24 -19.24
C LEU A 421 -13.43 -15.25 -19.90
N ARG A 422 -12.75 -16.40 -19.97
CA ARG A 422 -11.43 -16.57 -20.59
C ARG A 422 -11.41 -16.25 -22.09
N GLU A 423 -12.54 -16.39 -22.79
CA GLU A 423 -12.63 -16.08 -24.21
C GLU A 423 -12.68 -14.56 -24.46
N VAL A 424 -13.31 -13.82 -23.54
CA VAL A 424 -13.60 -12.38 -23.68
C VAL A 424 -12.51 -11.52 -23.02
N CYS A 425 -11.96 -11.98 -21.89
CA CYS A 425 -10.95 -11.26 -21.12
C CYS A 425 -9.60 -11.96 -21.28
N LYS A 426 -8.71 -11.38 -22.08
CA LYS A 426 -7.37 -11.91 -22.39
C LYS A 426 -6.30 -10.88 -22.02
N LEU A 427 -5.09 -11.36 -21.78
CA LEU A 427 -3.90 -10.51 -21.64
C LEU A 427 -3.83 -9.49 -22.78
N THR A 428 -3.74 -8.21 -22.43
CA THR A 428 -3.77 -7.09 -23.36
C THR A 428 -2.65 -6.11 -23.03
N PRO A 429 -1.70 -5.81 -23.97
CA PRO A 429 -0.70 -4.77 -23.73
C PRO A 429 -1.33 -3.44 -23.31
N GLY A 430 -0.71 -2.77 -22.34
CA GLY A 430 -1.24 -1.55 -21.71
C GLY A 430 -2.04 -1.81 -20.43
N VAL A 431 -2.39 -3.06 -20.12
CA VAL A 431 -2.93 -3.49 -18.83
C VAL A 431 -1.92 -4.42 -18.18
N PRO A 432 -1.22 -4.01 -17.10
CA PRO A 432 -0.20 -4.83 -16.47
C PRO A 432 -0.86 -6.04 -15.78
N LEU A 433 -0.35 -7.24 -16.06
CA LEU A 433 -0.76 -8.43 -15.34
C LEU A 433 -0.10 -8.48 -13.95
N LYS A 434 -0.70 -9.21 -13.03
CA LYS A 434 -0.09 -9.41 -11.71
C LYS A 434 1.12 -10.32 -11.84
N PRO A 435 2.31 -9.91 -11.33
CA PRO A 435 3.52 -10.68 -11.55
C PRO A 435 3.52 -12.02 -10.81
N MET A 436 4.15 -13.04 -11.42
CA MET A 436 4.50 -14.29 -10.74
C MET A 436 5.57 -14.02 -9.67
N LEU A 437 5.45 -14.66 -8.51
CA LEU A 437 6.31 -14.47 -7.35
C LEU A 437 7.12 -15.74 -7.06
N ALA A 438 8.29 -15.57 -6.46
CA ALA A 438 9.16 -16.67 -6.04
C ALA A 438 8.97 -17.01 -4.56
N LYS A 439 9.15 -18.29 -4.22
CA LYS A 439 9.21 -18.76 -2.83
C LYS A 439 10.62 -18.57 -2.25
N PRO A 440 10.78 -18.05 -1.03
CA PRO A 440 12.09 -17.98 -0.39
C PRO A 440 12.62 -19.38 -0.05
N THR A 441 13.93 -19.57 -0.20
CA THR A 441 14.62 -20.83 0.07
C THR A 441 15.81 -20.57 0.97
N LYS A 442 15.96 -21.38 2.02
CA LYS A 442 16.96 -21.17 3.09
C LYS A 442 18.29 -21.92 2.87
N ALA A 443 18.32 -22.88 1.96
CA ALA A 443 19.51 -23.67 1.68
C ALA A 443 19.56 -24.13 0.22
N ILE A 444 20.77 -24.29 -0.33
CA ILE A 444 20.97 -24.85 -1.67
C ILE A 444 20.45 -26.28 -1.76
N GLY A 445 20.56 -27.07 -0.67
CA GLY A 445 20.00 -28.42 -0.60
C GLY A 445 18.49 -28.45 -0.89
N GLU A 446 17.71 -27.51 -0.37
CA GLU A 446 16.27 -27.41 -0.64
C GLU A 446 15.98 -27.17 -2.13
N VAL A 447 16.87 -26.45 -2.84
CA VAL A 447 16.75 -26.24 -4.28
C VAL A 447 16.95 -27.55 -5.01
N LEU A 448 18.01 -28.31 -4.68
CA LEU A 448 18.34 -29.57 -5.32
C LEU A 448 17.28 -30.64 -5.05
N ASP A 449 16.81 -30.74 -3.81
CA ASP A 449 15.71 -31.66 -3.43
C ASP A 449 14.43 -31.36 -4.23
N ARG A 450 14.11 -30.06 -4.38
CA ARG A 450 12.89 -29.63 -5.07
C ARG A 450 12.93 -29.88 -6.56
N PHE A 451 14.09 -29.68 -7.18
CA PHE A 451 14.26 -29.81 -8.64
C PHE A 451 14.96 -31.12 -9.04
N GLU A 452 15.01 -32.10 -8.13
CA GLU A 452 15.61 -33.41 -8.43
C GLU A 452 15.05 -34.00 -9.73
N GLY A 453 15.95 -34.35 -10.64
CA GLY A 453 15.60 -34.93 -11.95
C GLY A 453 14.92 -33.97 -12.95
N LYS A 454 14.85 -32.64 -12.65
CA LYS A 454 14.23 -31.62 -13.48
C LYS A 454 15.27 -30.62 -13.98
N LEU A 455 15.05 -30.06 -15.16
CA LEU A 455 15.92 -29.00 -15.70
C LEU A 455 15.51 -27.65 -15.09
N PHE A 456 16.46 -26.95 -14.48
CA PHE A 456 16.28 -25.62 -13.93
C PHE A 456 17.44 -24.70 -14.32
N THR A 457 17.27 -23.41 -14.11
CA THR A 457 18.27 -22.37 -14.31
C THR A 457 18.38 -21.48 -13.10
N CYS A 458 19.60 -21.04 -12.79
CA CYS A 458 19.87 -19.99 -11.82
C CYS A 458 20.06 -18.67 -12.57
N GLU A 459 19.36 -17.62 -12.19
CA GLU A 459 19.48 -16.27 -12.75
C GLU A 459 19.92 -15.32 -11.66
N TYR A 460 20.67 -14.26 -12.00
CA TYR A 460 20.99 -13.19 -11.07
C TYR A 460 19.72 -12.55 -10.53
N LYS A 461 19.63 -12.44 -9.20
CA LYS A 461 18.61 -11.63 -8.55
C LYS A 461 19.14 -10.21 -8.36
N TYR A 462 18.88 -9.38 -9.35
CA TYR A 462 19.30 -7.98 -9.32
C TYR A 462 18.63 -7.22 -8.16
N ASP A 463 19.37 -6.24 -7.57
CA ASP A 463 18.81 -5.29 -6.58
C ASP A 463 18.29 -4.06 -7.33
N GLY A 464 17.06 -4.14 -7.82
CA GLY A 464 16.43 -3.14 -8.67
C GLY A 464 14.95 -2.95 -8.39
N GLU A 465 14.26 -2.32 -9.34
CA GLU A 465 12.80 -2.20 -9.35
C GLU A 465 12.22 -3.02 -10.49
N ARG A 466 11.40 -4.02 -10.17
CA ARG A 466 10.77 -4.85 -11.20
C ARG A 466 9.96 -3.98 -12.15
N ALA A 467 10.20 -4.15 -13.43
CA ALA A 467 9.59 -3.38 -14.51
C ALA A 467 8.91 -4.33 -15.52
N GLN A 468 7.60 -4.25 -15.60
CA GLN A 468 6.84 -4.89 -16.66
C GLN A 468 6.72 -3.90 -17.81
N VAL A 469 7.40 -4.20 -18.94
CA VAL A 469 7.48 -3.31 -20.10
C VAL A 469 6.54 -3.76 -21.19
N HIS A 470 5.64 -2.89 -21.60
CA HIS A 470 4.66 -3.13 -22.64
C HIS A 470 4.95 -2.25 -23.86
N MET A 471 4.88 -2.84 -25.06
CA MET A 471 4.75 -2.10 -26.30
C MET A 471 3.40 -2.42 -26.93
N LEU A 472 2.62 -1.37 -27.19
CA LEU A 472 1.32 -1.47 -27.84
C LEU A 472 1.49 -1.49 -29.38
N GLU A 473 0.46 -1.90 -30.11
CA GLU A 473 0.49 -1.97 -31.58
C GLU A 473 0.70 -0.60 -32.26
N ASP A 474 0.36 0.48 -31.58
CA ASP A 474 0.61 1.86 -32.05
C ASP A 474 2.03 2.37 -31.76
N GLY A 475 2.90 1.51 -31.19
CA GLY A 475 4.27 1.83 -30.80
C GLY A 475 4.40 2.52 -29.45
N THR A 476 3.32 2.73 -28.73
CA THR A 476 3.37 3.31 -27.38
C THR A 476 4.07 2.36 -26.42
N ILE A 477 5.07 2.86 -25.68
CA ILE A 477 5.75 2.13 -24.60
C ILE A 477 5.15 2.54 -23.25
N ALA A 478 4.86 1.56 -22.41
CA ALA A 478 4.46 1.74 -21.03
C ALA A 478 5.27 0.84 -20.10
N VAL A 479 5.68 1.38 -18.96
CA VAL A 479 6.46 0.67 -17.93
C VAL A 479 5.62 0.64 -16.65
N PHE A 480 5.47 -0.55 -16.07
CA PHE A 480 4.67 -0.75 -14.85
C PHE A 480 5.49 -1.37 -13.74
N SER A 481 5.22 -0.98 -12.49
CA SER A 481 5.85 -1.54 -11.29
C SER A 481 5.30 -2.92 -10.95
N ARG A 482 5.95 -3.59 -9.99
CA ARG A 482 5.47 -4.83 -9.36
C ARG A 482 4.01 -4.71 -8.89
N ASN A 483 3.60 -3.55 -8.38
CA ASN A 483 2.26 -3.27 -7.88
C ASN A 483 1.31 -2.71 -8.96
N SER A 484 1.65 -2.90 -10.24
CA SER A 484 0.88 -2.43 -11.40
C SER A 484 0.74 -0.90 -11.51
N GLU A 485 1.59 -0.11 -10.86
CA GLU A 485 1.61 1.35 -11.02
C GLU A 485 2.29 1.75 -12.32
N ASN A 486 1.77 2.74 -13.04
CA ASN A 486 2.41 3.24 -14.25
C ASN A 486 3.62 4.11 -13.91
N MET A 487 4.80 3.62 -14.25
CA MET A 487 6.10 4.27 -14.00
C MET A 487 6.71 4.96 -15.24
N SER A 488 6.02 5.02 -16.36
CA SER A 488 6.57 5.60 -17.60
C SER A 488 7.06 7.04 -17.43
N ALA A 489 6.38 7.83 -16.58
CA ALA A 489 6.79 9.19 -16.26
C ALA A 489 8.00 9.28 -15.29
N LYS A 490 8.27 8.21 -14.51
CA LYS A 490 9.45 8.07 -13.64
C LYS A 490 10.67 7.63 -14.45
N TYR A 491 10.44 6.84 -15.49
CA TYR A 491 11.47 6.22 -16.34
C TYR A 491 11.36 6.65 -17.82
N PRO A 492 11.41 7.95 -18.17
CA PRO A 492 11.37 8.39 -19.57
C PRO A 492 12.56 7.87 -20.38
N ASP A 493 13.72 7.65 -19.76
CA ASP A 493 14.89 7.02 -20.35
C ASP A 493 14.62 5.58 -20.79
N LEU A 494 13.95 4.73 -19.98
CA LEU A 494 13.54 3.40 -20.41
C LEU A 494 12.61 3.45 -21.62
N VAL A 495 11.64 4.37 -21.63
CA VAL A 495 10.74 4.54 -22.76
C VAL A 495 11.48 4.86 -24.06
N GLU A 496 12.56 5.67 -23.98
CA GLU A 496 13.42 6.00 -25.14
C GLU A 496 14.38 4.85 -25.53
N GLN A 497 14.80 4.01 -24.58
CA GLN A 497 15.75 2.91 -24.80
C GLN A 497 15.11 1.68 -25.47
N ILE A 498 13.89 1.32 -25.03
CA ILE A 498 13.21 0.10 -25.45
C ILE A 498 13.13 -0.10 -26.98
N PRO A 499 12.81 0.90 -27.81
CA PRO A 499 12.78 0.71 -29.26
C PRO A 499 14.10 0.25 -29.87
N LYS A 500 15.25 0.50 -29.20
CA LYS A 500 16.59 0.15 -29.70
C LYS A 500 16.89 -1.35 -29.56
N CYS A 501 16.31 -2.01 -28.56
CA CYS A 501 16.52 -3.44 -28.30
C CYS A 501 15.58 -4.34 -29.10
N VAL A 502 14.52 -3.79 -29.68
CA VAL A 502 13.51 -4.54 -30.45
C VAL A 502 14.01 -4.87 -31.84
N LYS A 503 13.87 -6.15 -32.28
CA LYS A 503 14.21 -6.57 -33.63
C LYS A 503 13.03 -6.34 -34.59
N GLU A 504 13.35 -6.37 -35.90
CA GLU A 504 12.36 -6.23 -36.97
C GLU A 504 11.27 -7.30 -36.90
N GLY A 505 10.02 -6.92 -37.13
CA GLY A 505 8.85 -7.83 -37.08
C GLY A 505 8.10 -7.85 -35.75
N VAL A 506 8.65 -7.28 -34.68
CA VAL A 506 7.95 -7.15 -33.41
C VAL A 506 7.06 -5.90 -33.44
N LYS A 507 5.76 -6.10 -33.16
CA LYS A 507 4.74 -5.03 -33.19
C LYS A 507 4.18 -4.70 -31.80
N SER A 508 4.06 -5.71 -30.95
CA SER A 508 3.56 -5.56 -29.59
C SER A 508 4.14 -6.64 -28.69
N PHE A 509 4.40 -6.31 -27.41
CA PHE A 509 4.94 -7.27 -26.45
C PHE A 509 4.67 -6.88 -25.00
N VAL A 510 4.85 -7.86 -24.11
CA VAL A 510 4.97 -7.69 -22.66
C VAL A 510 6.21 -8.44 -22.19
N ILE A 511 7.19 -7.70 -21.69
CA ILE A 511 8.43 -8.21 -21.09
C ILE A 511 8.37 -8.02 -19.57
N ASP A 512 8.85 -9.01 -18.84
CA ASP A 512 9.11 -8.92 -17.39
C ASP A 512 10.62 -8.75 -17.18
N ALA A 513 11.03 -7.70 -16.47
CA ALA A 513 12.42 -7.29 -16.36
C ALA A 513 12.69 -6.61 -15.00
N GLU A 514 13.97 -6.42 -14.69
CA GLU A 514 14.42 -5.63 -13.55
C GLU A 514 15.14 -4.36 -14.05
N ALA A 515 14.72 -3.20 -13.58
CA ALA A 515 15.35 -1.91 -13.82
C ALA A 515 16.36 -1.63 -12.71
N VAL A 516 17.65 -1.62 -13.03
CA VAL A 516 18.74 -1.52 -12.06
C VAL A 516 19.47 -0.19 -12.24
N ALA A 517 19.84 0.46 -11.15
CA ALA A 517 20.68 1.63 -11.20
C ALA A 517 22.07 1.28 -11.76
N PHE A 518 22.56 2.09 -12.70
CA PHE A 518 23.78 1.81 -13.44
C PHE A 518 24.66 3.04 -13.57
N ASP A 519 25.94 2.87 -13.29
CA ASP A 519 26.96 3.88 -13.48
C ASP A 519 27.62 3.75 -14.85
N LEU A 520 27.46 4.77 -15.70
CA LEU A 520 28.00 4.76 -17.06
C LEU A 520 29.53 4.88 -17.10
N GLU A 521 30.17 5.52 -16.09
CA GLU A 521 31.62 5.73 -16.06
C GLU A 521 32.33 4.45 -15.63
N THR A 522 31.89 3.85 -14.54
CA THR A 522 32.48 2.63 -14.00
C THR A 522 31.94 1.35 -14.62
N LYS A 523 30.82 1.43 -15.36
CA LYS A 523 30.06 0.31 -15.92
C LYS A 523 29.66 -0.74 -14.86
N LYS A 524 29.31 -0.26 -13.65
CA LYS A 524 28.89 -1.11 -12.53
C LYS A 524 27.42 -0.89 -12.17
N LEU A 525 26.83 -1.95 -11.62
CA LEU A 525 25.54 -1.86 -10.96
C LEU A 525 25.66 -1.03 -9.68
N LEU A 526 24.65 -0.19 -9.41
CA LEU A 526 24.55 0.61 -8.21
C LEU A 526 23.42 0.04 -7.33
N PRO A 527 23.49 0.21 -6.00
CA PRO A 527 22.44 -0.24 -5.10
C PRO A 527 21.08 0.38 -5.40
N PHE A 528 20.01 -0.31 -5.08
CA PHE A 528 18.62 0.16 -5.25
C PHE A 528 18.37 1.54 -4.62
N GLN A 529 19.06 1.87 -3.52
CA GLN A 529 18.93 3.18 -2.86
C GLN A 529 19.22 4.36 -3.78
N ASP A 530 20.13 4.21 -4.73
CA ASP A 530 20.42 5.26 -5.70
C ASP A 530 19.28 5.43 -6.70
N LEU A 531 18.62 4.34 -7.07
CA LEU A 531 17.40 4.37 -7.86
C LEU A 531 16.23 5.01 -7.12
N SER A 532 16.10 4.76 -5.82
CA SER A 532 15.03 5.32 -4.98
C SER A 532 15.08 6.85 -4.82
N ARG A 533 16.27 7.45 -5.02
CA ARG A 533 16.48 8.92 -5.01
C ARG A 533 15.95 9.61 -6.26
N ARG A 534 15.60 8.86 -7.31
CA ARG A 534 15.08 9.42 -8.55
C ARG A 534 13.76 10.14 -8.31
N LYS A 535 13.56 11.30 -8.92
CA LYS A 535 12.29 12.04 -8.88
C LYS A 535 11.16 11.14 -9.41
N ARG A 536 10.01 11.15 -8.75
CA ARG A 536 8.87 10.31 -9.13
C ARG A 536 7.93 10.95 -10.17
N LYS A 537 7.96 12.29 -10.34
CA LYS A 537 7.06 13.03 -11.23
C LYS A 537 7.83 14.07 -12.02
N ASP A 538 7.37 14.34 -13.24
CA ASP A 538 7.91 15.37 -14.13
C ASP A 538 9.43 15.22 -14.36
N VAL A 539 9.88 13.96 -14.51
CA VAL A 539 11.29 13.66 -14.80
C VAL A 539 11.57 13.98 -16.26
N ARG A 540 12.60 14.80 -16.50
CA ARG A 540 13.14 15.03 -17.83
C ARG A 540 14.36 14.16 -18.02
N THR A 541 14.54 13.60 -19.19
CA THR A 541 15.71 12.75 -19.51
C THR A 541 17.04 13.48 -19.25
N GLU A 542 17.04 14.82 -19.43
CA GLU A 542 18.20 15.69 -19.19
C GLU A 542 18.56 15.84 -17.70
N ASP A 543 17.60 15.68 -16.79
CA ASP A 543 17.77 15.84 -15.34
C ASP A 543 18.15 14.51 -14.65
N ILE A 544 18.30 13.42 -15.42
CA ILE A 544 18.56 12.09 -14.87
C ILE A 544 20.05 11.94 -14.56
N THR A 545 20.40 11.89 -13.28
CA THR A 545 21.77 11.65 -12.81
C THR A 545 22.10 10.17 -12.65
N VAL A 546 21.12 9.35 -12.22
CA VAL A 546 21.28 7.90 -12.09
C VAL A 546 20.59 7.23 -13.29
N ARG A 547 21.36 6.61 -14.16
CA ARG A 547 20.85 5.87 -15.32
C ARG A 547 20.31 4.52 -14.88
N VAL A 548 19.48 3.90 -15.72
CA VAL A 548 18.98 2.53 -15.51
C VAL A 548 19.41 1.63 -16.66
N HIS A 549 19.79 0.40 -16.28
CA HIS A 549 19.98 -0.73 -17.18
C HIS A 549 18.81 -1.71 -16.95
N LEU A 550 18.18 -2.17 -18.00
CA LEU A 550 17.06 -3.09 -17.94
C LEU A 550 17.53 -4.52 -18.22
N PHE A 551 17.32 -5.43 -17.26
CA PHE A 551 17.62 -6.86 -17.40
C PHE A 551 16.34 -7.65 -17.61
N ALA A 552 16.09 -8.11 -18.84
CA ALA A 552 14.92 -8.89 -19.19
C ALA A 552 15.09 -10.37 -18.81
N PHE A 553 14.13 -10.95 -18.10
CA PHE A 553 14.19 -12.34 -17.66
C PHE A 553 13.01 -13.19 -18.12
N ASP A 554 11.94 -12.57 -18.68
CA ASP A 554 10.80 -13.32 -19.24
C ASP A 554 10.06 -12.53 -20.32
N LEU A 555 9.39 -13.26 -21.24
CA LEU A 555 8.51 -12.68 -22.26
C LEU A 555 7.12 -13.31 -22.14
N LEU A 556 6.12 -12.48 -21.89
CA LEU A 556 4.78 -12.92 -21.52
C LEU A 556 3.76 -12.80 -22.65
N TYR A 557 4.03 -11.94 -23.63
CA TYR A 557 3.18 -11.69 -24.78
C TYR A 557 3.99 -11.19 -25.97
N LEU A 558 3.64 -11.65 -27.17
CA LEU A 558 4.29 -11.20 -28.42
C LEU A 558 3.27 -11.18 -29.57
N ASN A 559 3.13 -10.05 -30.29
CA ASN A 559 2.41 -9.90 -31.55
C ASN A 559 0.99 -10.53 -31.58
N GLY A 560 0.22 -10.42 -30.51
CA GLY A 560 -1.14 -10.96 -30.44
C GLY A 560 -1.27 -12.29 -29.71
N GLU A 561 -0.14 -12.94 -29.37
CA GLU A 561 -0.11 -14.25 -28.70
C GLU A 561 0.32 -14.10 -27.22
N SER A 562 -0.46 -14.68 -26.30
CA SER A 562 -0.06 -14.87 -24.90
C SER A 562 0.89 -16.04 -24.79
N LEU A 563 2.02 -15.85 -24.14
CA LEU A 563 3.05 -16.87 -23.94
C LEU A 563 3.00 -17.52 -22.55
N LEU A 564 2.02 -17.16 -21.71
CA LEU A 564 1.94 -17.57 -20.30
C LEU A 564 1.90 -19.10 -20.12
N THR A 565 1.29 -19.82 -21.08
CA THR A 565 1.14 -21.29 -21.05
C THR A 565 2.33 -22.04 -21.66
N LYS A 566 3.31 -21.31 -22.21
CA LYS A 566 4.53 -21.92 -22.73
C LYS A 566 5.54 -22.17 -21.62
N GLU A 567 6.41 -23.18 -21.81
CA GLU A 567 7.52 -23.44 -20.91
C GLU A 567 8.51 -22.25 -20.85
N LEU A 568 9.17 -22.02 -19.71
CA LEU A 568 10.13 -20.92 -19.54
C LEU A 568 11.26 -20.98 -20.60
N LYS A 569 11.75 -22.19 -20.92
CA LYS A 569 12.76 -22.37 -21.96
C LYS A 569 12.30 -21.80 -23.30
N GLU A 570 11.08 -22.12 -23.74
CA GLU A 570 10.51 -21.61 -24.98
C GLU A 570 10.33 -20.08 -24.94
N ARG A 571 9.82 -19.55 -23.82
CA ARG A 571 9.66 -18.09 -23.66
C ARG A 571 11.00 -17.35 -23.75
N ARG A 572 12.08 -17.89 -23.15
CA ARG A 572 13.44 -17.32 -23.23
C ARG A 572 14.02 -17.40 -24.64
N GLU A 573 13.81 -18.50 -25.35
CA GLU A 573 14.23 -18.64 -26.76
C GLU A 573 13.50 -17.60 -27.64
N ILE A 574 12.21 -17.38 -27.44
CA ILE A 574 11.45 -16.36 -28.17
C ILE A 574 11.96 -14.95 -27.77
N LEU A 575 12.27 -14.69 -26.49
CA LEU A 575 12.82 -13.42 -26.01
C LEU A 575 14.13 -13.11 -26.74
N THR A 576 15.12 -14.00 -26.70
CA THR A 576 16.43 -13.77 -27.30
C THR A 576 16.40 -13.74 -28.86
N THR A 577 15.40 -14.40 -29.46
CA THR A 577 15.17 -14.34 -30.91
C THR A 577 14.66 -12.99 -31.37
N ASN A 578 13.78 -12.32 -30.57
CA ASN A 578 13.08 -11.10 -30.97
C ASN A 578 13.68 -9.81 -30.40
N PHE A 579 14.61 -9.92 -29.46
CA PHE A 579 15.29 -8.78 -28.84
C PHE A 579 16.82 -8.93 -28.98
N LYS A 580 17.54 -7.83 -28.76
CA LYS A 580 19.00 -7.76 -28.81
C LYS A 580 19.55 -6.92 -27.67
N PRO A 581 20.69 -7.27 -27.07
CA PRO A 581 21.37 -6.41 -26.11
C PRO A 581 21.72 -5.04 -26.69
N VAL A 582 21.66 -4.02 -25.84
CA VAL A 582 22.10 -2.65 -26.12
C VAL A 582 22.99 -2.22 -24.96
N GLU A 583 24.26 -1.94 -25.27
CA GLU A 583 25.28 -1.64 -24.25
C GLU A 583 24.82 -0.56 -23.29
N SER A 584 24.91 -0.82 -22.00
CA SER A 584 24.55 0.06 -20.89
C SER A 584 23.06 0.47 -20.83
N GLU A 585 22.18 -0.14 -21.64
CA GLU A 585 20.76 0.16 -21.68
C GLU A 585 19.86 -1.06 -21.47
N PHE A 586 20.15 -2.20 -22.14
CA PHE A 586 19.31 -3.40 -22.12
C PHE A 586 20.15 -4.67 -22.27
N ASP A 587 19.87 -5.67 -21.42
CA ASP A 587 20.43 -7.01 -21.57
C ASP A 587 19.43 -8.06 -21.07
N PHE A 588 19.77 -9.33 -21.28
CA PHE A 588 19.06 -10.45 -20.68
C PHE A 588 19.63 -10.75 -19.30
N ALA A 589 18.77 -11.24 -18.38
CA ALA A 589 19.23 -11.64 -17.06
C ALA A 589 20.32 -12.72 -17.20
N LYS A 590 21.47 -12.48 -16.54
CA LYS A 590 22.58 -13.42 -16.53
C LYS A 590 22.17 -14.70 -15.84
N SER A 591 22.39 -15.84 -16.50
CA SER A 591 21.91 -17.14 -16.06
C SER A 591 22.94 -18.25 -16.23
N SER A 592 22.83 -19.29 -15.41
CA SER A 592 23.61 -20.51 -15.45
C SER A 592 22.68 -21.70 -15.22
N ASP A 593 22.83 -22.73 -16.04
CA ASP A 593 22.06 -23.98 -15.94
C ASP A 593 22.81 -25.02 -15.08
N GLY A 594 23.51 -24.59 -14.02
CA GLY A 594 24.24 -25.45 -13.08
C GLY A 594 23.31 -26.43 -12.34
N SER A 595 23.83 -27.63 -12.10
CA SER A 595 23.07 -28.75 -11.51
C SER A 595 23.64 -29.28 -10.20
N THR A 596 24.82 -28.81 -9.79
CA THR A 596 25.48 -29.24 -8.55
C THR A 596 25.44 -28.13 -7.48
N SER A 597 25.60 -28.54 -6.23
CA SER A 597 25.65 -27.60 -5.09
C SER A 597 26.79 -26.59 -5.25
N GLU A 598 27.94 -27.07 -5.70
CA GLU A 598 29.16 -26.28 -5.88
C GLU A 598 29.00 -25.25 -7.00
N GLU A 599 28.36 -25.61 -8.12
CA GLU A 599 28.07 -24.70 -9.24
C GLU A 599 27.10 -23.61 -8.80
N ILE A 600 26.03 -23.96 -8.08
CA ILE A 600 25.05 -22.99 -7.57
C ILE A 600 25.72 -22.04 -6.58
N GLN A 601 26.55 -22.58 -5.65
CA GLN A 601 27.28 -21.77 -4.67
C GLN A 601 28.24 -20.81 -5.35
N ALA A 602 29.03 -21.27 -6.31
CA ALA A 602 29.98 -20.44 -7.06
C ALA A 602 29.26 -19.31 -7.82
N PHE A 603 28.12 -19.62 -8.47
CA PHE A 603 27.32 -18.62 -9.18
C PHE A 603 26.62 -17.64 -8.25
N LEU A 604 26.20 -18.08 -7.04
CA LEU A 604 25.68 -17.22 -5.99
C LEU A 604 26.75 -16.23 -5.52
N GLU A 605 27.95 -16.68 -5.24
CA GLU A 605 29.08 -15.83 -4.84
C GLU A 605 29.45 -14.84 -5.93
N GLU A 606 29.41 -15.25 -7.19
CA GLU A 606 29.62 -14.36 -8.34
C GLU A 606 28.54 -13.28 -8.41
N SER A 607 27.27 -13.65 -8.25
CA SER A 607 26.15 -12.71 -8.25
C SER A 607 26.27 -11.64 -7.16
N VAL A 608 26.68 -12.04 -5.96
CA VAL A 608 26.91 -11.12 -4.83
C VAL A 608 28.11 -10.17 -5.09
N LYS A 609 29.20 -10.69 -5.71
CA LYS A 609 30.34 -9.85 -6.12
C LYS A 609 29.94 -8.81 -7.17
N ASP A 610 29.02 -9.17 -8.08
CA ASP A 610 28.50 -8.27 -9.11
C ASP A 610 27.43 -7.30 -8.58
N GLY A 611 27.12 -7.29 -7.26
CA GLY A 611 26.21 -6.36 -6.61
C GLY A 611 24.74 -6.77 -6.63
N CYS A 612 24.45 -8.06 -6.83
CA CYS A 612 23.09 -8.61 -6.80
C CYS A 612 22.73 -9.14 -5.41
N GLU A 613 21.41 -9.30 -5.12
CA GLU A 613 20.93 -9.85 -3.84
C GLU A 613 21.18 -11.37 -3.67
N GLY A 614 21.42 -12.08 -4.76
CA GLY A 614 21.56 -13.53 -4.82
C GLY A 614 21.06 -14.11 -6.12
N LEU A 615 20.32 -15.22 -6.08
CA LEU A 615 19.83 -15.95 -7.26
C LEU A 615 18.32 -16.13 -7.25
N MET A 616 17.76 -16.14 -8.46
CA MET A 616 16.45 -16.68 -8.78
C MET A 616 16.63 -18.05 -9.43
N VAL A 617 16.08 -19.09 -8.83
CA VAL A 617 16.14 -20.46 -9.41
C VAL A 617 14.78 -20.78 -10.00
N LYS A 618 14.75 -21.10 -11.30
CA LYS A 618 13.53 -21.28 -12.08
C LYS A 618 13.54 -22.61 -12.83
N MET A 619 12.41 -23.32 -12.80
CA MET A 619 12.21 -24.51 -13.62
C MET A 619 12.13 -24.15 -15.10
N LEU A 620 12.91 -24.84 -15.96
CA LEU A 620 13.00 -24.55 -17.40
C LEU A 620 11.96 -25.29 -18.22
N THR A 621 11.74 -26.56 -17.91
CA THR A 621 10.91 -27.47 -18.70
C THR A 621 9.94 -28.18 -17.79
N THR A 622 8.85 -28.63 -18.27
CA THR A 622 7.69 -29.35 -17.73
C THR A 622 6.44 -28.51 -17.79
N ALA A 623 5.29 -29.14 -17.71
CA ALA A 623 3.99 -28.43 -17.67
C ALA A 623 3.90 -27.40 -16.51
N ASP A 624 4.74 -27.55 -15.49
CA ASP A 624 4.80 -26.66 -14.31
C ASP A 624 5.71 -25.45 -14.51
N SER A 625 6.47 -25.34 -15.62
CA SER A 625 7.37 -24.20 -15.90
C SER A 625 6.67 -23.03 -16.60
N THR A 626 5.34 -23.06 -16.66
CA THR A 626 4.50 -21.98 -17.18
C THR A 626 4.54 -20.74 -16.28
N TYR A 627 4.17 -19.57 -16.83
CA TYR A 627 4.06 -18.35 -16.03
C TYR A 627 2.69 -18.29 -15.34
N GLU A 628 2.68 -18.24 -14.02
CA GLU A 628 1.47 -18.22 -13.18
C GLU A 628 1.26 -16.82 -12.55
N PRO A 629 0.47 -15.94 -13.17
CA PRO A 629 0.25 -14.59 -12.64
C PRO A 629 -0.32 -14.60 -11.22
N SER A 630 0.19 -13.70 -10.34
CA SER A 630 -0.23 -13.52 -8.95
C SER A 630 0.10 -14.68 -8.01
N ARG A 631 0.69 -15.79 -8.48
CA ARG A 631 0.99 -16.97 -7.67
C ARG A 631 2.44 -16.93 -7.16
N ARG A 632 2.64 -17.30 -5.88
CA ARG A 632 3.95 -17.58 -5.31
C ARG A 632 4.32 -19.04 -5.64
N SER A 633 4.92 -19.22 -6.80
CA SER A 633 5.15 -20.55 -7.36
C SER A 633 6.29 -21.28 -6.67
N MET A 634 6.10 -22.59 -6.48
CA MET A 634 7.17 -23.53 -6.06
C MET A 634 8.18 -23.79 -7.17
N ASN A 635 7.91 -23.36 -8.41
CA ASN A 635 8.76 -23.52 -9.57
C ASN A 635 9.69 -22.31 -9.80
N TRP A 636 9.53 -21.25 -8.97
CA TRP A 636 10.44 -20.12 -8.84
C TRP A 636 10.89 -20.01 -7.40
N LEU A 637 12.18 -20.18 -7.13
CA LEU A 637 12.77 -20.07 -5.81
C LEU A 637 13.70 -18.85 -5.78
N LYS A 638 13.70 -18.11 -4.65
CA LYS A 638 14.66 -17.02 -4.42
C LYS A 638 15.67 -17.48 -3.35
N LEU A 639 16.94 -17.50 -3.73
CA LEU A 639 18.06 -17.80 -2.87
C LEU A 639 18.85 -16.53 -2.63
N LYS A 640 18.78 -15.99 -1.43
CA LYS A 640 19.50 -14.79 -1.03
C LYS A 640 20.61 -15.12 -0.06
N LYS A 641 21.68 -14.33 -0.04
CA LYS A 641 22.77 -14.47 0.92
C LYS A 641 22.29 -14.45 2.38
N ASP A 642 21.30 -13.61 2.68
CA ASP A 642 20.72 -13.41 4.02
C ASP A 642 19.78 -14.55 4.47
N TYR A 643 19.40 -15.46 3.56
CA TYR A 643 18.61 -16.66 3.90
C TYR A 643 19.45 -17.87 4.23
N LEU A 644 20.73 -17.88 3.83
CA LEU A 644 21.64 -18.98 4.12
C LEU A 644 21.95 -19.00 5.61
N ALA A 645 21.66 -20.10 6.26
CA ALA A 645 21.85 -20.27 7.69
C ALA A 645 23.30 -19.96 8.10
N GLY A 646 23.48 -18.97 8.98
CA GLY A 646 24.78 -18.57 9.54
C GLY A 646 25.52 -17.43 8.84
N ILE A 647 24.93 -16.73 7.86
CA ILE A 647 25.59 -15.63 7.14
C ILE A 647 24.91 -14.26 7.42
N GLY A 648 23.77 -14.22 8.14
CA GLY A 648 23.13 -12.96 8.52
C GLY A 648 23.67 -12.39 9.82
N ASP A 649 24.09 -11.12 9.83
CA ASP A 649 24.44 -10.41 11.06
C ASP A 649 23.15 -10.10 11.85
N SER A 650 23.07 -10.58 13.10
CA SER A 650 22.05 -10.13 14.03
C SER A 650 22.62 -9.02 14.92
N LEU A 651 21.77 -8.05 15.24
CA LEU A 651 22.11 -6.95 16.12
C LEU A 651 21.24 -7.03 17.38
N ASP A 652 21.84 -6.77 18.53
CA ASP A 652 21.12 -6.61 19.79
C ASP A 652 20.76 -5.14 19.97
N LEU A 653 19.47 -4.79 19.90
CA LEU A 653 18.99 -3.43 19.84
C LEU A 653 18.01 -3.13 20.98
N VAL A 654 18.09 -1.90 21.49
CA VAL A 654 17.24 -1.44 22.60
C VAL A 654 15.92 -0.89 22.08
N VAL A 655 14.80 -1.30 22.70
CA VAL A 655 13.47 -0.73 22.41
C VAL A 655 13.33 0.59 23.14
N VAL A 656 13.35 1.70 22.40
CA VAL A 656 13.29 3.06 22.96
C VAL A 656 11.95 3.77 22.77
N GLY A 657 11.08 3.26 21.91
CA GLY A 657 9.76 3.84 21.67
C GLY A 657 8.83 2.94 20.89
N ALA A 658 7.56 3.34 20.75
CA ALA A 658 6.59 2.60 19.98
C ALA A 658 5.58 3.52 19.27
N TYR A 659 4.89 2.92 18.31
CA TYR A 659 3.79 3.53 17.56
C TYR A 659 2.50 2.78 17.89
N HIS A 660 1.43 3.51 18.17
CA HIS A 660 0.13 2.88 18.47
C HIS A 660 -0.38 2.07 17.28
N GLY A 661 -0.91 0.91 17.55
CA GLY A 661 -1.58 0.10 16.55
C GLY A 661 -2.84 0.80 16.00
N LYS A 662 -3.22 0.49 14.77
CA LYS A 662 -4.40 1.06 14.10
C LYS A 662 -5.44 -0.03 13.84
N GLY A 663 -6.73 0.34 13.85
CA GLY A 663 -7.81 -0.59 13.58
C GLY A 663 -8.03 -1.62 14.69
N LYS A 664 -7.79 -2.92 14.42
CA LYS A 664 -7.94 -4.00 15.43
C LYS A 664 -6.84 -3.96 16.49
N ARG A 665 -5.67 -3.44 16.15
CA ARG A 665 -4.48 -3.35 17.03
C ARG A 665 -4.43 -2.05 17.85
N THR A 666 -5.52 -1.27 17.95
CA THR A 666 -5.55 0.02 18.66
C THR A 666 -5.22 -0.10 20.15
N ALA A 667 -5.44 -1.26 20.76
CA ALA A 667 -5.17 -1.51 22.18
C ALA A 667 -3.72 -1.91 22.50
N VAL A 668 -2.86 -2.07 21.49
CA VAL A 668 -1.46 -2.48 21.62
C VAL A 668 -0.57 -1.60 20.75
N TYR A 669 0.74 -1.73 20.89
CA TYR A 669 1.69 -1.10 19.95
C TYR A 669 1.68 -1.85 18.62
N GLY A 670 1.71 -1.12 17.49
CA GLY A 670 1.72 -1.70 16.15
C GLY A 670 3.11 -1.74 15.52
N ALA A 671 4.06 -0.97 16.05
CA ALA A 671 5.46 -0.97 15.63
C ALA A 671 6.33 -0.38 16.73
N PHE A 672 7.64 -0.64 16.67
CA PHE A 672 8.60 -0.25 17.70
C PHE A 672 9.77 0.52 17.08
N LEU A 673 10.33 1.46 17.84
CA LEU A 673 11.55 2.19 17.49
C LEU A 673 12.71 1.57 18.26
N LEU A 674 13.75 1.17 17.53
CA LEU A 674 14.94 0.54 18.08
C LEU A 674 16.14 1.47 17.99
N ALA A 675 17.10 1.27 18.90
CA ALA A 675 18.34 2.02 18.98
C ALA A 675 19.54 1.11 19.25
N CYS A 676 20.72 1.48 18.74
CA CYS A 676 22.01 0.98 19.18
C CYS A 676 22.56 1.86 20.31
N TYR A 677 23.58 1.39 21.00
CA TYR A 677 24.22 2.13 22.10
C TYR A 677 25.53 2.77 21.62
N ASP A 678 25.76 3.98 22.03
CA ASP A 678 27.04 4.67 21.82
C ASP A 678 27.77 4.82 23.16
N PRO A 679 28.83 4.02 23.39
CA PRO A 679 29.53 4.03 24.66
C PRO A 679 30.36 5.32 24.91
N ASP A 680 30.70 6.06 23.85
CA ASP A 680 31.51 7.30 24.00
C ASP A 680 30.67 8.45 24.53
N SER A 681 29.41 8.55 24.08
CA SER A 681 28.47 9.59 24.54
C SER A 681 27.49 9.10 25.60
N GLU A 682 27.50 7.80 25.95
CA GLU A 682 26.50 7.12 26.81
C GLU A 682 25.07 7.32 26.31
N ASN A 683 24.85 7.46 24.98
CA ASN A 683 23.57 7.71 24.34
C ASN A 683 23.05 6.50 23.56
N PHE A 684 21.74 6.44 23.38
CA PHE A 684 21.07 5.50 22.48
C PHE A 684 20.76 6.19 21.15
N GLN A 685 21.34 5.71 20.07
CA GLN A 685 21.15 6.24 18.72
C GLN A 685 20.09 5.44 17.96
N THR A 686 19.01 6.10 17.51
CA THR A 686 17.94 5.41 16.79
C THR A 686 18.41 4.81 15.48
N ILE A 687 18.00 3.55 15.18
CA ILE A 687 18.49 2.81 14.01
C ILE A 687 17.39 2.35 13.06
N CYS A 688 16.25 1.88 13.54
CA CYS A 688 15.16 1.45 12.68
C CYS A 688 13.79 1.46 13.36
N LYS A 689 12.75 1.37 12.53
CA LYS A 689 11.39 1.03 12.95
C LYS A 689 11.10 -0.40 12.52
N ILE A 690 10.61 -1.23 13.45
CA ILE A 690 10.17 -2.60 13.18
C ILE A 690 8.68 -2.74 13.49
N GLY A 691 7.89 -3.33 12.59
CA GLY A 691 6.43 -3.43 12.73
C GLY A 691 5.81 -4.61 12.00
N THR A 692 6.63 -5.50 11.45
CA THR A 692 6.22 -6.69 10.70
C THR A 692 6.71 -7.97 11.34
N GLY A 693 6.05 -9.08 11.06
CA GLY A 693 6.45 -10.39 11.60
C GLY A 693 5.95 -10.68 13.01
N PHE A 694 5.01 -9.88 13.56
CA PHE A 694 4.46 -10.11 14.90
C PHE A 694 3.01 -10.62 14.82
N SER A 695 2.73 -11.74 15.50
CA SER A 695 1.35 -12.17 15.71
C SER A 695 0.61 -11.25 16.69
N GLU A 696 -0.73 -11.34 16.77
CA GLU A 696 -1.52 -10.52 17.70
C GLU A 696 -1.21 -10.88 19.16
N GLU A 697 -0.88 -12.16 19.43
CA GLU A 697 -0.46 -12.65 20.75
C GLU A 697 0.87 -12.04 21.16
N VAL A 698 1.88 -12.06 20.28
CA VAL A 698 3.21 -11.46 20.52
C VAL A 698 3.11 -9.95 20.74
N LEU A 699 2.29 -9.23 19.96
CA LEU A 699 2.06 -7.80 20.20
C LEU A 699 1.39 -7.51 21.55
N SER A 700 0.51 -8.40 22.00
CA SER A 700 -0.12 -8.28 23.32
C SER A 700 0.89 -8.56 24.46
N GLU A 701 1.78 -9.52 24.28
CA GLU A 701 2.89 -9.82 25.21
C GLU A 701 3.83 -8.62 25.31
N PHE A 702 4.29 -8.07 24.18
CA PHE A 702 5.16 -6.90 24.15
C PHE A 702 4.50 -5.67 24.76
N TYR A 703 3.20 -5.49 24.58
CA TYR A 703 2.47 -4.44 25.26
C TYR A 703 2.55 -4.58 26.78
N GLY A 704 2.37 -5.82 27.29
CA GLY A 704 2.49 -6.10 28.73
C GLY A 704 3.88 -5.84 29.31
N ILE A 705 4.94 -6.11 28.55
CA ILE A 705 6.34 -5.88 28.95
C ILE A 705 6.70 -4.40 28.90
N LEU A 706 6.30 -3.68 27.85
CA LEU A 706 6.80 -2.33 27.55
C LEU A 706 5.92 -1.22 28.16
N GLN A 707 4.62 -1.44 28.32
CA GLN A 707 3.71 -0.44 28.87
C GLN A 707 4.12 0.08 30.28
N PRO A 708 4.64 -0.75 31.20
CA PRO A 708 5.16 -0.27 32.48
C PRO A 708 6.41 0.62 32.38
N LEU A 709 7.09 0.61 31.23
CA LEU A 709 8.30 1.38 30.95
C LEU A 709 8.02 2.69 30.20
N GLU A 710 6.76 3.03 29.93
CA GLU A 710 6.38 4.30 29.29
C GLU A 710 6.85 5.50 30.09
N THR A 711 7.39 6.52 29.36
CA THR A 711 7.83 7.78 29.94
C THR A 711 6.85 8.90 29.59
N GLU A 712 6.29 9.61 30.60
CA GLU A 712 5.37 10.74 30.38
C GLU A 712 6.05 11.98 29.79
N ALA A 713 7.37 12.11 29.94
CA ALA A 713 8.15 13.31 29.58
C ALA A 713 8.63 13.33 28.11
N GLY A 714 8.25 12.32 27.29
CA GLY A 714 8.80 12.18 25.94
C GLY A 714 10.16 11.47 25.91
N ALA A 715 10.97 11.69 24.86
CA ALA A 715 12.30 11.10 24.77
C ALA A 715 13.17 11.50 25.96
N ARG A 716 13.89 10.53 26.52
CA ARG A 716 14.91 10.82 27.53
C ARG A 716 16.09 11.58 26.87
N GLY A 717 16.83 12.35 27.67
CA GLY A 717 17.96 13.16 27.21
C GLY A 717 19.14 12.34 26.65
N ASP A 718 19.20 11.05 26.96
CA ASP A 718 20.18 10.06 26.50
C ASP A 718 19.75 9.32 25.24
N ILE A 719 18.63 9.73 24.56
CA ILE A 719 18.17 9.14 23.30
C ILE A 719 18.34 10.17 22.18
N GLU A 720 19.18 9.88 21.21
CA GLU A 720 19.35 10.65 19.98
C GLU A 720 18.27 10.24 18.97
N VAL A 721 17.25 11.08 18.86
CA VAL A 721 15.99 10.76 18.17
C VAL A 721 16.08 10.87 16.64
N GLY A 722 16.87 11.84 16.14
CA GLY A 722 16.88 12.18 14.71
C GLY A 722 15.50 12.66 14.20
N GLY A 723 15.06 12.11 13.09
CA GLY A 723 13.74 12.39 12.47
C GLY A 723 12.62 11.49 12.92
N ALA A 724 12.85 10.50 13.81
CA ALA A 724 11.84 9.54 14.27
C ALA A 724 10.82 10.21 15.21
N LYS A 725 9.54 9.83 15.08
CA LYS A 725 8.44 10.40 15.86
C LYS A 725 7.52 9.29 16.37
N PRO A 726 7.95 8.50 17.37
CA PRO A 726 7.07 7.51 17.97
C PRO A 726 5.96 8.18 18.76
N ASP A 727 4.87 7.45 18.99
CA ASP A 727 3.73 7.93 19.77
C ASP A 727 3.99 7.87 21.28
N VAL A 728 4.81 6.91 21.74
CA VAL A 728 5.25 6.71 23.10
C VAL A 728 6.76 6.43 23.18
N TRP A 729 7.36 6.80 24.30
CA TRP A 729 8.78 6.54 24.60
C TRP A 729 8.91 5.63 25.80
N PHE A 730 9.96 4.82 25.84
CA PHE A 730 10.24 3.89 26.93
C PHE A 730 11.54 4.23 27.65
N GLU A 731 11.64 3.77 28.90
CA GLU A 731 12.94 3.60 29.54
C GLU A 731 13.74 2.52 28.80
N PRO A 732 15.00 2.81 28.35
CA PRO A 732 15.82 1.83 27.65
C PRO A 732 16.22 0.67 28.56
N LYS A 733 15.48 -0.45 28.52
CA LYS A 733 15.68 -1.64 29.37
C LYS A 733 15.53 -2.96 28.63
N VAL A 734 14.77 -2.97 27.54
CA VAL A 734 14.47 -4.22 26.81
C VAL A 734 15.34 -4.27 25.57
N VAL A 735 16.12 -5.32 25.45
CA VAL A 735 17.01 -5.60 24.30
C VAL A 735 16.40 -6.70 23.46
N TRP A 736 16.35 -6.48 22.17
CA TRP A 736 15.90 -7.44 21.17
C TRP A 736 17.03 -7.85 20.25
N GLU A 737 17.16 -9.14 19.98
CA GLU A 737 17.96 -9.65 18.89
C GLU A 737 17.17 -9.51 17.59
N VAL A 738 17.75 -8.79 16.64
CA VAL A 738 17.10 -8.41 15.36
C VAL A 738 18.00 -8.80 14.21
N LEU A 739 17.52 -9.66 13.33
CA LEU A 739 18.20 -9.97 12.07
C LEU A 739 17.99 -8.83 11.08
N THR A 740 19.02 -8.48 10.34
CA THR A 740 18.91 -7.54 9.20
C THR A 740 19.38 -8.19 7.91
N ALA A 741 18.72 -7.86 6.81
CA ALA A 741 19.16 -8.29 5.48
C ALA A 741 20.33 -7.44 4.98
N ASP A 742 20.33 -6.15 5.33
CA ASP A 742 21.30 -5.17 4.83
C ASP A 742 21.26 -3.88 5.66
N LEU A 743 22.25 -3.02 5.47
CA LEU A 743 22.36 -1.71 6.10
C LEU A 743 22.33 -0.60 5.05
N SER A 744 21.75 0.54 5.37
CA SER A 744 21.62 1.68 4.46
C SER A 744 21.76 3.02 5.16
N LEU A 745 22.27 4.03 4.44
CA LEU A 745 22.34 5.39 4.96
C LEU A 745 20.94 6.02 5.02
N SER A 746 20.59 6.56 6.16
CA SER A 746 19.25 7.13 6.42
C SER A 746 19.35 8.60 6.86
N PRO A 747 18.51 9.49 6.32
CA PRO A 747 18.41 10.86 6.82
C PRO A 747 17.52 10.97 8.07
N VAL A 748 16.90 9.87 8.51
CA VAL A 748 15.91 9.84 9.60
C VAL A 748 16.54 9.38 10.90
N TYR A 749 17.36 8.34 10.84
CA TYR A 749 17.95 7.69 12.01
C TYR A 749 19.36 8.21 12.28
N THR A 750 19.82 8.04 13.53
CA THR A 750 21.10 8.61 14.03
C THR A 750 22.19 7.59 14.26
N ALA A 751 21.90 6.28 14.18
CA ALA A 751 22.88 5.24 14.47
C ALA A 751 24.18 5.42 13.67
N ALA A 752 25.32 5.43 14.34
CA ALA A 752 26.66 5.59 13.77
C ALA A 752 26.84 6.86 12.90
N HIS A 753 26.04 7.93 13.12
CA HIS A 753 26.20 9.18 12.38
C HIS A 753 27.56 9.81 12.67
N GLY A 754 28.20 10.33 11.63
CA GLY A 754 29.54 10.89 11.75
C GLY A 754 30.70 9.88 11.71
N LEU A 755 30.43 8.55 11.89
CA LEU A 755 31.48 7.53 11.81
C LEU A 755 31.76 7.08 10.37
N VAL A 756 30.73 7.05 9.52
CA VAL A 756 30.85 6.64 8.11
C VAL A 756 30.37 7.76 7.17
N ASP A 757 29.27 8.39 7.47
CA ASP A 757 28.62 9.47 6.71
C ASP A 757 28.02 10.47 7.71
N GLN A 758 27.68 11.67 7.27
CA GLN A 758 26.94 12.65 8.09
C GLN A 758 25.50 12.21 8.39
N ARG A 759 24.99 11.25 7.65
CA ARG A 759 23.71 10.59 7.90
C ARG A 759 23.94 9.39 8.82
N GLY A 760 22.89 9.00 9.53
CA GLY A 760 22.90 7.76 10.30
C GLY A 760 22.72 6.53 9.41
N ILE A 761 22.85 5.36 10.01
CA ILE A 761 22.63 4.05 9.38
C ILE A 761 21.28 3.52 9.81
N SER A 762 20.60 2.77 8.93
CA SER A 762 19.32 2.09 9.18
C SER A 762 19.39 0.65 8.71
N LEU A 763 18.62 -0.22 9.38
CA LEU A 763 18.45 -1.62 8.96
C LEU A 763 17.46 -1.71 7.79
N ARG A 764 17.77 -2.58 6.82
CA ARG A 764 16.83 -3.01 5.78
C ARG A 764 16.20 -4.35 6.19
N PHE A 765 14.88 -4.42 6.14
CA PHE A 765 14.10 -5.61 6.45
C PHE A 765 14.39 -6.21 7.84
N PRO A 766 14.33 -5.40 8.93
CA PRO A 766 14.59 -5.92 10.26
C PRO A 766 13.57 -7.00 10.65
N ARG A 767 14.05 -8.09 11.24
CA ARG A 767 13.24 -9.21 11.75
C ARG A 767 13.54 -9.47 13.21
N PHE A 768 12.52 -9.45 14.05
CA PHE A 768 12.64 -9.85 15.45
C PHE A 768 12.96 -11.35 15.55
N LEU A 769 13.96 -11.71 16.33
CA LEU A 769 14.32 -13.10 16.64
C LEU A 769 13.88 -13.49 18.05
N LYS A 770 14.36 -12.76 19.07
CA LYS A 770 14.03 -13.01 20.48
C LYS A 770 14.33 -11.80 21.36
N ILE A 771 13.79 -11.81 22.56
CA ILE A 771 14.19 -10.88 23.63
C ILE A 771 15.52 -11.38 24.20
N ARG A 772 16.42 -10.45 24.53
CA ARG A 772 17.73 -10.71 25.16
C ARG A 772 17.65 -10.34 26.63
N ASP A 773 17.06 -11.23 27.43
CA ASP A 773 16.96 -11.10 28.90
C ASP A 773 18.32 -11.24 29.60
N ASP A 774 19.31 -11.74 28.87
CA ASP A 774 20.69 -11.90 29.29
C ASP A 774 21.53 -10.64 29.10
N LYS A 775 21.01 -9.56 28.52
CA LYS A 775 21.71 -8.31 28.25
C LYS A 775 21.01 -7.09 28.84
N SER A 776 21.80 -6.18 29.40
CA SER A 776 21.38 -4.83 29.74
C SER A 776 21.43 -3.92 28.49
N ALA A 777 20.80 -2.74 28.58
CA ALA A 777 20.71 -1.83 27.44
C ALA A 777 22.08 -1.27 26.98
N ASP A 778 23.02 -1.13 27.86
CA ASP A 778 24.41 -0.71 27.60
C ASP A 778 25.29 -1.85 27.02
N GLU A 779 24.79 -3.09 27.00
CA GLU A 779 25.43 -4.24 26.35
C GLU A 779 24.84 -4.49 24.94
N ALA A 780 24.02 -3.60 24.45
CA ALA A 780 23.47 -3.64 23.10
C ALA A 780 24.59 -3.42 22.05
N THR A 781 24.32 -3.76 20.80
CA THR A 781 25.21 -3.49 19.67
C THR A 781 25.60 -2.02 19.63
N THR A 782 26.90 -1.74 19.53
CA THR A 782 27.40 -0.35 19.60
C THR A 782 27.32 0.36 18.25
N ALA A 783 27.35 1.69 18.28
CA ALA A 783 27.38 2.53 17.10
C ALA A 783 28.59 2.22 16.20
N GLU A 784 29.75 1.92 16.80
CA GLU A 784 30.97 1.51 16.08
C GLU A 784 30.79 0.16 15.39
N GLN A 785 30.18 -0.83 16.06
CA GLN A 785 29.89 -2.12 15.45
C GLN A 785 28.92 -1.98 14.26
N VAL A 786 27.91 -1.11 14.37
CA VAL A 786 27.01 -0.79 13.25
C VAL A 786 27.78 -0.17 12.07
N ALA A 787 28.72 0.75 12.36
CA ALA A 787 29.59 1.35 11.34
C ALA A 787 30.48 0.31 10.66
N GLU A 788 31.07 -0.62 11.43
CA GLU A 788 31.90 -1.72 10.91
C GLU A 788 31.08 -2.67 10.02
N PHE A 789 29.87 -3.06 10.42
CA PHE A 789 29.00 -3.90 9.61
C PHE A 789 28.69 -3.23 8.27
N TYR A 790 28.34 -1.93 8.28
CA TYR A 790 28.11 -1.17 7.05
C TYR A 790 29.37 -1.08 6.17
N GLN A 791 30.54 -0.83 6.74
CA GLN A 791 31.80 -0.76 5.99
C GLN A 791 32.20 -2.11 5.39
N ARG A 792 32.02 -3.23 6.11
CA ARG A 792 32.24 -4.59 5.57
C ARG A 792 31.34 -4.85 4.38
N GLN A 793 30.07 -4.46 4.45
CA GLN A 793 29.12 -4.58 3.36
C GLN A 793 29.55 -3.79 2.12
N VAL A 794 29.98 -2.52 2.27
CA VAL A 794 30.46 -1.66 1.18
C VAL A 794 31.78 -2.17 0.61
N THR A 795 32.68 -2.70 1.45
CA THR A 795 34.00 -3.20 1.03
C THR A 795 33.89 -4.53 0.28
N ALA A 796 32.96 -5.40 0.67
CA ALA A 796 32.67 -6.64 -0.05
C ALA A 796 32.15 -6.36 -1.48
N GLY A 797 31.40 -5.25 -1.68
CA GLY A 797 30.96 -4.79 -3.01
C GLY A 797 32.00 -3.99 -3.82
N GLY A 798 33.14 -3.61 -3.25
CA GLY A 798 34.06 -2.59 -3.81
C GLY A 798 35.50 -2.97 -4.12
N LYS A 799 36.02 -4.14 -3.78
CA LYS A 799 37.43 -4.47 -4.02
C LYS A 799 37.74 -4.96 -5.44
N LYS A 800 38.21 -4.05 -6.29
CA LYS A 800 39.25 -4.29 -7.29
C LYS A 800 40.18 -3.08 -7.38
N GLY A 801 41.40 -3.27 -6.92
CA GLY A 801 42.51 -2.36 -7.21
C GLY A 801 43.61 -2.34 -6.14
N GLY A 802 44.65 -3.16 -6.29
CA GLY A 802 45.92 -3.00 -5.57
C GLY A 802 46.36 -4.29 -4.87
N GLY A 803 47.31 -4.98 -5.50
CA GLY A 803 47.92 -6.19 -4.97
C GLY A 803 48.71 -5.94 -3.69
N GLY A 804 48.89 -7.00 -2.94
CA GLY A 804 49.67 -7.14 -1.77
C GLY A 804 49.34 -8.42 -1.06
N ASP A 805 50.15 -9.47 -1.32
CA ASP A 805 50.17 -10.68 -0.49
C ASP A 805 50.24 -10.28 0.98
N ASP A 806 49.46 -10.93 1.79
CA ASP A 806 49.97 -11.46 3.06
C ASP A 806 48.94 -12.45 3.65
N ASP A 807 49.47 -13.65 3.86
CA ASP A 807 48.92 -14.76 4.64
C ASP A 807 48.41 -14.29 6.01
N PHE A 808 47.20 -14.73 6.42
CA PHE A 808 46.98 -15.25 7.79
C PHE A 808 45.69 -16.06 7.88
N TRP A 809 45.87 -17.32 8.24
CA TRP A 809 45.04 -18.39 8.86
C TRP A 809 43.52 -18.22 8.96
#